data_5b5b54982ccf4e144f065bd194f527d2
#
_entry.id   5b5b54982ccf4e144f065bd194f527d2
#
_cell.length_a   1.000
_cell.length_b   1.000
_cell.length_c   1.000
_cell.angle_alpha   90.00
_cell.angle_beta   90.00
_cell.angle_gamma   90.00
#
_symmetry.space_group_name_H-M   'P 1'
#
loop_
_entity.id
_entity.type
_entity.pdbx_description
1 polymer ?
#
loop_
_entity_poly.entity_id
_entity_poly.type
_entity_poly.pdbx_seq_one_letter_code
_entity_poly.pdbx_strand_id
1 'polypeptide(L)'
;MTRRIRIGVDVGGTFTKAVAIDMMNGALMGQVTVTTSHSSSDGVSNGIVLALTDLIKNQHIETSEIELISHSTTQAVNALLEGDTSKVGIIGMGVGLEKSNVIKRTSVMDIELAPNKYLKTCYRFLDTSKFLEEHEVITAINELKSEGADVLVVSEAYGVDDPSNELFVMKMSDIPATAGHELTGIYGLEIRTLTAAINAGILIKSINTTKFVKSAMQQQGITAPLLIMKGDGGITDMITFKTKPILTILSGPAASVAGALLHLRVFNGIFVEVGGTSTNVCIIRNGRPEIKYVTIMNHPTCIKSLDVRVVGVAGGSLVRWSGKKITDVGPRSAHIAGLTYSCYADPQELEGGQIITFMPKEGDPIDYIAIESSGAKRFAITNTCAANALGLIPENDYARGNQESARLALSILAQRIGITMEEVAESILDLSGKKVLEVINVLSKNYKLKNDRTVLIGGGGAASVLVPYVARKANRGYKIAEHAEVISSIGVATAMIREEREKTVNNPTAEETSSLMKEVEKVAISKGALPESLTIQSEYISERSLLRVTAYGNISLDIGTANAKEIDDEEARVLACELFGINDGIRRIFDMKNYYVFACEIHKKKLFLKSRKQSILVLDRYGRIRLSIENGIIYSGLAQHVMNKFERFFNECRDGRKSNDLAPQVHILDGTKIIDFSSLTSSEQVLKAVKEELIKSGNNEVTVILKI
;
A
#
# COMPACT_ATOMS: atom_id res chain seq x y z
N MET A 1 -10.04 25.73 21.88
CA MET A 1 -8.91 25.20 21.10
C MET A 1 -9.34 25.13 19.66
N THR A 2 -8.57 25.63 18.72
CA THR A 2 -8.83 25.50 17.29
C THR A 2 -8.71 24.03 16.90
N ARG A 3 -9.68 23.52 16.14
CA ARG A 3 -9.65 22.15 15.60
C ARG A 3 -8.42 21.99 14.70
N ARG A 4 -7.89 20.79 14.61
CA ARG A 4 -6.80 20.43 13.70
C ARG A 4 -7.30 19.32 12.81
N ILE A 5 -7.55 19.62 11.55
CA ILE A 5 -8.27 18.74 10.64
C ILE A 5 -7.33 18.21 9.56
N ARG A 6 -7.38 16.91 9.32
CA ARG A 6 -6.79 16.28 8.15
C ARG A 6 -7.86 15.77 7.22
N ILE A 7 -7.64 16.00 5.93
CA ILE A 7 -8.54 15.56 4.89
C ILE A 7 -7.84 14.50 4.06
N GLY A 8 -8.49 13.34 3.94
CA GLY A 8 -8.07 12.26 3.06
C GLY A 8 -9.03 12.10 1.90
N VAL A 9 -8.49 12.05 0.67
CA VAL A 9 -9.28 11.87 -0.55
C VAL A 9 -8.83 10.62 -1.25
N ASP A 10 -9.72 9.66 -1.45
CA ASP A 10 -9.47 8.47 -2.26
C ASP A 10 -10.14 8.59 -3.62
N VAL A 11 -9.32 8.60 -4.67
CA VAL A 11 -9.78 8.70 -6.05
C VAL A 11 -9.86 7.30 -6.65
N GLY A 12 -11.04 6.70 -6.54
CA GLY A 12 -11.33 5.42 -7.18
C GLY A 12 -11.74 5.56 -8.65
N GLY A 13 -11.84 4.43 -9.35
CA GLY A 13 -12.27 4.42 -10.75
C GLY A 13 -13.74 4.83 -10.96
N THR A 14 -14.58 4.75 -9.95
CA THR A 14 -16.01 5.02 -10.00
C THR A 14 -16.42 6.22 -9.15
N PHE A 15 -15.92 6.26 -7.93
CA PHE A 15 -16.23 7.28 -6.94
C PHE A 15 -14.94 7.86 -6.36
N THR A 16 -14.98 9.17 -6.12
CA THR A 16 -14.01 9.89 -5.31
C THR A 16 -14.63 10.11 -3.94
N LYS A 17 -13.96 9.67 -2.89
CA LYS A 17 -14.42 9.76 -1.50
C LYS A 17 -13.48 10.66 -0.71
N ALA A 18 -14.03 11.55 0.09
CA ALA A 18 -13.27 12.41 0.99
C ALA A 18 -13.76 12.25 2.42
N VAL A 19 -12.84 12.30 3.37
CA VAL A 19 -13.12 12.30 4.82
C VAL A 19 -12.38 13.43 5.51
N ALA A 20 -12.97 13.99 6.56
CA ALA A 20 -12.32 14.89 7.50
C ALA A 20 -12.15 14.20 8.85
N ILE A 21 -10.95 14.26 9.40
CA ILE A 21 -10.60 13.67 10.70
C ILE A 21 -10.09 14.79 11.61
N ASP A 22 -10.71 14.92 12.78
CA ASP A 22 -10.21 15.80 13.83
C ASP A 22 -9.02 15.14 14.52
N MET A 23 -7.85 15.75 14.41
CA MET A 23 -6.60 15.24 14.95
C MET A 23 -6.48 15.34 16.46
N MET A 24 -7.36 16.11 17.13
CA MET A 24 -7.34 16.24 18.58
C MET A 24 -7.95 15.03 19.29
N ASN A 25 -8.95 14.38 18.66
CA ASN A 25 -9.67 13.23 19.23
C ASN A 25 -9.78 12.03 18.30
N GLY A 26 -9.32 12.17 17.04
CA GLY A 26 -9.35 11.15 16.00
C GLY A 26 -10.72 10.81 15.44
N ALA A 27 -11.70 11.63 15.75
CA ALA A 27 -13.07 11.39 15.27
C ALA A 27 -13.19 11.66 13.78
N LEU A 28 -13.91 10.79 13.08
CA LEU A 28 -14.40 11.05 11.74
C LEU A 28 -15.49 12.14 11.82
N MET A 29 -15.16 13.35 11.35
CA MET A 29 -16.08 14.49 11.39
C MET A 29 -17.16 14.39 10.30
N GLY A 30 -16.81 13.81 9.16
CA GLY A 30 -17.73 13.62 8.06
C GLY A 30 -17.08 13.02 6.83
N GLN A 31 -17.93 12.62 5.90
CA GLN A 31 -17.52 12.01 4.64
C GLN A 31 -18.36 12.52 3.48
N VAL A 32 -17.77 12.55 2.30
CA VAL A 32 -18.43 12.91 1.03
C VAL A 32 -18.02 11.89 -0.03
N THR A 33 -18.97 11.53 -0.89
CA THR A 33 -18.73 10.68 -2.06
C THR A 33 -19.27 11.37 -3.30
N VAL A 34 -18.41 11.56 -4.30
CA VAL A 34 -18.77 12.10 -5.61
C VAL A 34 -18.42 11.12 -6.71
N THR A 35 -19.12 11.17 -7.84
CA THR A 35 -18.78 10.34 -9.00
C THR A 35 -17.44 10.79 -9.60
N THR A 36 -16.53 9.85 -9.88
CA THR A 36 -15.28 10.16 -10.56
C THR A 36 -15.54 10.49 -12.03
N SER A 37 -15.12 11.67 -12.47
CA SER A 37 -15.24 12.09 -13.86
C SER A 37 -14.05 11.59 -14.68
N HIS A 38 -14.32 10.89 -15.79
CA HIS A 38 -13.31 10.45 -16.76
C HIS A 38 -13.35 11.22 -18.07
N SER A 39 -14.44 11.95 -18.32
CA SER A 39 -14.74 12.60 -19.62
C SER A 39 -14.47 14.10 -19.66
N SER A 40 -14.05 14.72 -18.55
CA SER A 40 -13.70 16.15 -18.54
C SER A 40 -12.24 16.35 -18.97
N SER A 41 -11.95 17.52 -19.54
CA SER A 41 -10.56 17.96 -19.86
C SER A 41 -9.62 17.87 -18.65
N ASP A 42 -10.19 17.97 -17.44
CA ASP A 42 -9.46 17.96 -16.16
C ASP A 42 -9.44 16.58 -15.52
N GLY A 43 -10.04 15.56 -16.16
CA GLY A 43 -10.03 14.16 -15.75
C GLY A 43 -10.47 13.93 -14.30
N VAL A 44 -9.78 13.04 -13.62
CA VAL A 44 -10.06 12.67 -12.21
C VAL A 44 -9.82 13.81 -11.21
N SER A 45 -9.11 14.87 -11.61
CA SER A 45 -8.77 16.00 -10.72
C SER A 45 -10.01 16.78 -10.28
N ASN A 46 -11.04 16.87 -11.15
CA ASN A 46 -12.30 17.53 -10.83
C ASN A 46 -13.02 16.85 -9.66
N GLY A 47 -12.97 15.51 -9.60
CA GLY A 47 -13.54 14.74 -8.47
C GLY A 47 -12.90 15.10 -7.14
N ILE A 48 -11.58 15.32 -7.12
CA ILE A 48 -10.84 15.75 -5.91
C ILE A 48 -11.37 17.11 -5.44
N VAL A 49 -11.45 18.06 -6.35
CA VAL A 49 -11.90 19.45 -6.02
C VAL A 49 -13.33 19.46 -5.52
N LEU A 50 -14.23 18.75 -6.20
CA LEU A 50 -15.63 18.65 -5.79
C LEU A 50 -15.77 18.00 -4.41
N ALA A 51 -15.10 16.87 -4.18
CA ALA A 51 -15.16 16.18 -2.90
C ALA A 51 -14.61 17.04 -1.75
N LEU A 52 -13.52 17.79 -1.98
CA LEU A 52 -12.97 18.74 -0.99
C LEU A 52 -13.93 19.88 -0.71
N THR A 53 -14.48 20.52 -1.76
CA THR A 53 -15.40 21.65 -1.62
C THR A 53 -16.66 21.26 -0.85
N ASP A 54 -17.27 20.13 -1.21
CA ASP A 54 -18.46 19.63 -0.56
C ASP A 54 -18.20 19.23 0.89
N LEU A 55 -17.05 18.59 1.17
CA LEU A 55 -16.68 18.19 2.54
C LEU A 55 -16.48 19.42 3.44
N ILE A 56 -15.70 20.41 2.98
CA ILE A 56 -15.42 21.65 3.72
C ILE A 56 -16.72 22.38 4.01
N LYS A 57 -17.59 22.52 3.02
CA LYS A 57 -18.88 23.19 3.15
C LYS A 57 -19.83 22.44 4.10
N ASN A 58 -20.00 21.12 3.91
CA ASN A 58 -20.95 20.32 4.68
C ASN A 58 -20.56 20.20 6.16
N GLN A 59 -19.25 20.20 6.46
CA GLN A 59 -18.74 20.06 7.82
C GLN A 59 -18.38 21.42 8.46
N HIS A 60 -18.66 22.53 7.77
CA HIS A 60 -18.34 23.89 8.25
C HIS A 60 -16.87 24.00 8.71
N ILE A 61 -15.94 23.54 7.86
CA ILE A 61 -14.50 23.56 8.15
C ILE A 61 -13.93 24.88 7.70
N GLU A 62 -13.28 25.61 8.61
CA GLU A 62 -12.48 26.77 8.27
C GLU A 62 -11.15 26.33 7.63
N THR A 63 -10.74 26.97 6.52
CA THR A 63 -9.50 26.58 5.81
C THR A 63 -8.25 26.66 6.66
N SER A 64 -8.26 27.53 7.69
CA SER A 64 -7.17 27.66 8.68
C SER A 64 -7.09 26.50 9.67
N GLU A 65 -8.13 25.67 9.80
CA GLU A 65 -8.15 24.47 10.63
C GLU A 65 -7.55 23.26 9.92
N ILE A 66 -7.38 23.34 8.59
CA ILE A 66 -6.85 22.25 7.79
C ILE A 66 -5.34 22.19 7.95
N GLU A 67 -4.87 21.12 8.60
CA GLU A 67 -3.43 20.87 8.81
C GLU A 67 -2.78 20.24 7.58
N LEU A 68 -3.50 19.32 6.92
CA LEU A 68 -2.98 18.51 5.82
C LEU A 68 -4.11 18.02 4.94
N ILE A 69 -3.89 18.02 3.64
CA ILE A 69 -4.70 17.28 2.66
C ILE A 69 -3.81 16.22 2.03
N SER A 70 -4.32 14.99 1.93
CA SER A 70 -3.64 13.92 1.23
C SER A 70 -4.61 13.15 0.34
N HIS A 71 -4.14 12.65 -0.80
CA HIS A 71 -4.98 11.85 -1.69
C HIS A 71 -4.27 10.62 -2.25
N SER A 72 -5.03 9.55 -2.49
CA SER A 72 -4.67 8.46 -3.38
C SER A 72 -5.16 8.75 -4.80
N THR A 73 -4.61 8.07 -5.79
CA THR A 73 -5.01 8.26 -7.18
C THR A 73 -4.91 6.98 -8.00
N THR A 74 -5.90 6.75 -8.85
CA THR A 74 -5.85 5.68 -9.86
C THR A 74 -5.32 6.19 -11.21
N GLN A 75 -4.97 7.46 -11.32
CA GLN A 75 -4.63 8.10 -12.59
C GLN A 75 -3.46 7.44 -13.31
N ALA A 76 -2.38 7.10 -12.57
CA ALA A 76 -1.22 6.43 -13.15
C ALA A 76 -1.59 5.06 -13.76
N VAL A 77 -2.35 4.26 -13.00
CA VAL A 77 -2.79 2.93 -13.46
C VAL A 77 -3.75 3.05 -14.64
N ASN A 78 -4.71 3.96 -14.58
CA ASN A 78 -5.68 4.15 -15.66
C ASN A 78 -5.00 4.62 -16.94
N ALA A 79 -4.07 5.57 -16.86
CA ALA A 79 -3.30 6.04 -18.02
C ALA A 79 -2.55 4.89 -18.72
N LEU A 80 -1.93 4.00 -17.93
CA LEU A 80 -1.24 2.83 -18.47
C LEU A 80 -2.22 1.81 -19.09
N LEU A 81 -3.33 1.50 -18.42
CA LEU A 81 -4.31 0.52 -18.92
C LEU A 81 -5.06 1.01 -20.17
N GLU A 82 -5.29 2.30 -20.27
CA GLU A 82 -5.98 2.92 -21.42
C GLU A 82 -5.02 3.20 -22.59
N GLY A 83 -3.70 3.14 -22.35
CA GLY A 83 -2.65 3.51 -23.31
C GLY A 83 -2.60 5.01 -23.56
N ASP A 84 -3.13 5.80 -22.64
CA ASP A 84 -3.15 7.25 -22.69
C ASP A 84 -1.86 7.81 -22.09
N THR A 85 -0.78 7.65 -22.84
CA THR A 85 0.60 7.96 -22.47
C THR A 85 1.28 8.84 -23.51
N SER A 86 2.24 9.63 -23.07
CA SER A 86 3.10 10.43 -23.95
C SER A 86 4.10 9.52 -24.69
N LYS A 87 4.49 9.90 -25.91
CA LYS A 87 5.58 9.23 -26.61
C LYS A 87 6.92 9.57 -25.96
N VAL A 88 7.75 8.56 -25.72
CA VAL A 88 8.99 8.68 -24.95
C VAL A 88 10.21 8.63 -25.85
N GLY A 89 11.04 9.67 -25.81
CA GLY A 89 12.39 9.64 -26.37
C GLY A 89 13.38 9.06 -25.34
N ILE A 90 14.13 8.04 -25.69
CA ILE A 90 15.12 7.41 -24.82
C ILE A 90 16.52 7.77 -25.27
N ILE A 91 17.33 8.35 -24.37
CA ILE A 91 18.77 8.56 -24.56
C ILE A 91 19.49 7.53 -23.69
N GLY A 92 20.02 6.49 -24.34
CA GLY A 92 20.91 5.51 -23.72
C GLY A 92 22.36 6.00 -23.75
N MET A 93 23.08 5.87 -22.64
CA MET A 93 24.45 6.34 -22.52
C MET A 93 25.39 5.26 -21.99
N GLY A 94 26.62 5.26 -22.46
CA GLY A 94 27.67 4.35 -22.00
C GLY A 94 28.95 4.46 -22.81
N VAL A 95 29.99 3.74 -22.40
CA VAL A 95 31.33 3.80 -22.98
C VAL A 95 31.37 3.05 -24.32
N GLY A 96 32.05 3.58 -25.28
CA GLY A 96 32.10 3.10 -26.67
C GLY A 96 32.33 1.61 -26.90
N LEU A 97 33.15 0.95 -26.07
CA LEU A 97 33.36 -0.51 -26.13
C LEU A 97 32.13 -1.34 -25.72
N GLU A 98 31.28 -0.80 -24.85
CA GLU A 98 30.04 -1.44 -24.40
C GLU A 98 28.82 -1.01 -25.19
N LYS A 99 28.98 -0.15 -26.19
CA LYS A 99 27.90 0.46 -26.97
C LYS A 99 26.82 -0.52 -27.39
N SER A 100 27.18 -1.64 -28.00
CA SER A 100 26.20 -2.63 -28.48
C SER A 100 25.36 -3.22 -27.33
N ASN A 101 25.97 -3.47 -26.18
CA ASN A 101 25.31 -4.01 -25.00
C ASN A 101 24.41 -2.96 -24.33
N VAL A 102 24.87 -1.71 -24.26
CA VAL A 102 24.09 -0.59 -23.72
C VAL A 102 22.87 -0.32 -24.61
N ILE A 103 23.06 -0.24 -25.92
CA ILE A 103 21.95 -0.06 -26.89
C ILE A 103 20.91 -1.18 -26.69
N LYS A 104 21.35 -2.44 -26.65
CA LYS A 104 20.44 -3.58 -26.46
C LYS A 104 19.61 -3.48 -25.17
N ARG A 105 20.18 -2.93 -24.10
CA ARG A 105 19.53 -2.82 -22.78
C ARG A 105 18.69 -1.54 -22.60
N THR A 106 18.96 -0.51 -23.39
CA THR A 106 18.28 0.79 -23.25
C THR A 106 17.34 1.11 -24.41
N SER A 107 17.49 0.47 -25.58
CA SER A 107 16.56 0.62 -26.72
C SER A 107 15.28 -0.18 -26.48
N VAL A 108 14.52 0.23 -25.48
CA VAL A 108 13.24 -0.39 -25.16
C VAL A 108 12.19 0.12 -26.16
N MET A 109 11.76 -0.76 -27.05
CA MET A 109 10.79 -0.41 -28.10
C MET A 109 9.38 -0.83 -27.69
N ASP A 110 8.41 0.04 -27.96
CA ASP A 110 6.97 -0.20 -27.83
C ASP A 110 6.55 -1.14 -26.69
N ILE A 111 6.52 -0.60 -25.47
CA ILE A 111 6.22 -1.37 -24.25
C ILE A 111 4.72 -1.66 -24.19
N GLU A 112 4.31 -2.93 -24.17
CA GLU A 112 2.92 -3.31 -23.96
C GLU A 112 2.50 -3.05 -22.51
N LEU A 113 1.53 -2.14 -22.30
CA LEU A 113 1.02 -1.74 -21.00
C LEU A 113 -0.28 -2.44 -20.62
N ALA A 114 -1.07 -2.80 -21.63
CA ALA A 114 -2.32 -3.56 -21.53
C ALA A 114 -2.57 -4.22 -22.89
N PRO A 115 -3.51 -5.18 -23.03
CA PRO A 115 -3.77 -5.83 -24.30
C PRO A 115 -4.03 -4.82 -25.43
N ASN A 116 -3.18 -4.85 -26.45
CA ASN A 116 -3.19 -3.92 -27.59
C ASN A 116 -2.97 -2.43 -27.25
N LYS A 117 -2.39 -2.14 -26.09
CA LYS A 117 -2.03 -0.78 -25.66
C LYS A 117 -0.53 -0.69 -25.43
N TYR A 118 0.13 0.21 -26.17
CA TYR A 118 1.57 0.32 -26.18
C TYR A 118 2.04 1.72 -25.82
N LEU A 119 3.02 1.81 -24.95
CA LEU A 119 3.83 3.02 -24.77
C LEU A 119 4.81 3.12 -25.95
N LYS A 120 4.65 4.16 -26.75
CA LYS A 120 5.49 4.39 -27.93
C LYS A 120 6.81 5.03 -27.54
N THR A 121 7.90 4.52 -28.10
CA THR A 121 9.26 5.01 -27.83
C THR A 121 10.02 5.33 -29.10
N CYS A 122 11.05 6.18 -29.00
CA CYS A 122 12.12 6.36 -29.97
C CYS A 122 13.45 6.47 -29.23
N TYR A 123 14.58 6.26 -29.91
CA TYR A 123 15.85 6.01 -29.24
C TYR A 123 17.03 6.74 -29.88
N ARG A 124 17.96 7.24 -29.05
CA ARG A 124 19.30 7.70 -29.39
C ARG A 124 20.34 7.20 -28.42
N PHE A 125 21.58 7.04 -28.89
CA PHE A 125 22.71 6.67 -28.06
C PHE A 125 23.72 7.81 -28.02
N LEU A 126 24.22 8.13 -26.81
CA LEU A 126 25.35 9.03 -26.61
C LEU A 126 26.54 8.27 -26.02
N ASP A 127 27.72 8.50 -26.57
CA ASP A 127 28.96 7.87 -26.10
C ASP A 127 29.60 8.69 -24.97
N THR A 128 29.66 8.11 -23.78
CA THR A 128 30.23 8.75 -22.59
C THR A 128 31.70 8.40 -22.33
N SER A 129 32.40 7.83 -23.32
CA SER A 129 33.85 7.64 -23.27
C SER A 129 34.62 8.97 -23.27
N LYS A 130 33.96 10.04 -23.67
CA LYS A 130 34.44 11.43 -23.65
C LYS A 130 33.41 12.31 -22.96
N PHE A 131 33.81 13.51 -22.58
CA PHE A 131 32.85 14.51 -22.07
C PHE A 131 31.77 14.77 -23.12
N LEU A 132 30.52 14.75 -22.70
CA LEU A 132 29.38 15.09 -23.55
C LEU A 132 29.42 16.59 -23.90
N GLU A 133 29.35 16.91 -25.16
CA GLU A 133 29.26 18.31 -25.63
C GLU A 133 27.77 18.72 -25.71
N GLU A 134 27.46 19.98 -25.35
CA GLU A 134 26.08 20.51 -25.34
C GLU A 134 25.41 20.35 -26.71
N HIS A 135 26.13 20.57 -27.80
CA HIS A 135 25.57 20.48 -29.16
C HIS A 135 25.15 19.04 -29.51
N GLU A 136 25.92 18.02 -29.09
CA GLU A 136 25.57 16.61 -29.33
C GLU A 136 24.31 16.22 -28.58
N VAL A 137 24.19 16.66 -27.32
CA VAL A 137 23.02 16.41 -26.48
C VAL A 137 21.77 17.09 -27.05
N ILE A 138 21.89 18.39 -27.41
CA ILE A 138 20.78 19.15 -28.00
C ILE A 138 20.36 18.55 -29.35
N THR A 139 21.30 18.07 -30.15
CA THR A 139 21.00 17.40 -31.42
C THR A 139 20.21 16.14 -31.21
N ALA A 140 20.66 15.27 -30.29
CA ALA A 140 19.94 14.03 -29.95
C ALA A 140 18.52 14.31 -29.43
N ILE A 141 18.35 15.33 -28.57
CA ILE A 141 17.02 15.73 -28.04
C ILE A 141 16.13 16.21 -29.20
N ASN A 142 16.63 17.08 -30.09
CA ASN A 142 15.86 17.62 -31.21
C ASN A 142 15.46 16.53 -32.22
N GLU A 143 16.32 15.56 -32.48
CA GLU A 143 15.98 14.40 -33.30
C GLU A 143 14.84 13.58 -32.70
N LEU A 144 14.88 13.27 -31.37
CA LEU A 144 13.80 12.56 -30.68
C LEU A 144 12.49 13.35 -30.72
N LYS A 145 12.54 14.67 -30.50
CA LYS A 145 11.39 15.57 -30.65
C LYS A 145 10.82 15.57 -32.06
N SER A 146 11.67 15.57 -33.07
CA SER A 146 11.23 15.50 -34.47
C SER A 146 10.53 14.17 -34.80
N GLU A 147 10.86 13.09 -34.10
CA GLU A 147 10.16 11.82 -34.16
C GLU A 147 8.87 11.81 -33.32
N GLY A 148 8.54 12.90 -32.63
CA GLY A 148 7.32 13.09 -31.85
C GLY A 148 7.44 12.69 -30.36
N ALA A 149 8.65 12.69 -29.80
CA ALA A 149 8.80 12.52 -28.34
C ALA A 149 8.32 13.76 -27.60
N ASP A 150 7.43 13.56 -26.64
CA ASP A 150 6.89 14.60 -25.75
C ASP A 150 7.63 14.67 -24.43
N VAL A 151 8.32 13.59 -24.06
CA VAL A 151 9.07 13.41 -22.81
C VAL A 151 10.35 12.63 -23.08
N LEU A 152 11.33 12.79 -22.19
CA LEU A 152 12.62 12.08 -22.31
C LEU A 152 12.83 11.08 -21.15
N VAL A 153 13.60 10.04 -21.48
CA VAL A 153 14.29 9.18 -20.54
C VAL A 153 15.79 9.28 -20.79
N VAL A 154 16.53 9.43 -19.73
CA VAL A 154 17.99 9.43 -19.76
C VAL A 154 18.49 8.27 -18.91
N SER A 155 19.28 7.37 -19.49
CA SER A 155 19.70 6.16 -18.80
C SER A 155 21.13 5.78 -19.17
N GLU A 156 22.02 5.81 -18.17
CA GLU A 156 23.42 5.47 -18.32
C GLU A 156 23.78 4.14 -17.63
N ALA A 157 24.66 3.37 -18.23
CA ALA A 157 25.35 2.28 -17.54
C ALA A 157 26.10 2.88 -16.33
N TYR A 158 25.92 2.33 -15.16
CA TYR A 158 26.51 2.84 -13.90
C TYR A 158 26.05 4.24 -13.45
N GLY A 159 25.02 4.83 -14.05
CA GLY A 159 24.46 6.12 -13.62
C GLY A 159 23.97 6.16 -12.18
N VAL A 160 23.85 5.00 -11.50
CA VAL A 160 23.57 4.93 -10.04
C VAL A 160 24.79 5.19 -9.19
N ASP A 161 26.02 5.05 -9.74
CA ASP A 161 27.27 5.34 -9.04
C ASP A 161 27.72 6.78 -9.33
N ASP A 162 27.57 7.22 -10.59
CA ASP A 162 27.84 8.59 -11.03
C ASP A 162 26.74 9.08 -11.98
N PRO A 163 25.79 9.88 -11.50
CA PRO A 163 24.68 10.38 -12.32
C PRO A 163 25.02 11.65 -13.12
N SER A 164 26.28 12.10 -13.16
CA SER A 164 26.68 13.40 -13.72
C SER A 164 26.23 13.59 -15.17
N ASN A 165 26.39 12.56 -16.03
CA ASN A 165 25.96 12.61 -17.42
C ASN A 165 24.42 12.62 -17.55
N GLU A 166 23.71 11.79 -16.76
CA GLU A 166 22.24 11.81 -16.75
C GLU A 166 21.71 13.19 -16.35
N LEU A 167 22.26 13.80 -15.29
CA LEU A 167 21.90 15.14 -14.84
C LEU A 167 22.25 16.23 -15.87
N PHE A 168 23.37 16.08 -16.57
CA PHE A 168 23.76 17.03 -17.63
C PHE A 168 22.75 17.02 -18.77
N VAL A 169 22.36 15.83 -19.27
CA VAL A 169 21.36 15.70 -20.35
C VAL A 169 20.00 16.23 -19.89
N MET A 170 19.57 15.92 -18.64
CA MET A 170 18.32 16.44 -18.09
C MET A 170 18.29 17.98 -18.03
N LYS A 171 19.44 18.61 -17.68
CA LYS A 171 19.55 20.07 -17.64
C LYS A 171 19.43 20.72 -19.01
N MET A 172 19.87 20.04 -20.08
CA MET A 172 19.78 20.53 -21.45
C MET A 172 18.39 20.33 -22.08
N SER A 173 17.52 19.55 -21.44
CA SER A 173 16.18 19.24 -21.97
C SER A 173 15.19 20.38 -21.72
N ASP A 174 14.49 20.78 -22.77
CA ASP A 174 13.34 21.71 -22.74
C ASP A 174 11.98 21.01 -22.58
N ILE A 175 11.97 19.68 -22.59
CA ILE A 175 10.79 18.85 -22.32
C ILE A 175 10.97 18.02 -21.05
N PRO A 176 9.86 17.59 -20.40
CA PRO A 176 9.97 16.81 -19.16
C PRO A 176 10.81 15.54 -19.33
N ALA A 177 11.67 15.26 -18.35
CA ALA A 177 12.59 14.13 -18.41
C ALA A 177 12.58 13.30 -17.13
N THR A 178 12.95 12.03 -17.24
CA THR A 178 13.19 11.08 -16.14
C THR A 178 14.58 10.49 -16.29
N ALA A 179 15.41 10.58 -15.25
CA ALA A 179 16.70 9.87 -15.20
C ALA A 179 16.56 8.48 -14.55
N GLY A 180 17.32 7.52 -15.06
CA GLY A 180 17.29 6.15 -14.58
C GLY A 180 17.70 6.01 -13.11
N HIS A 181 18.73 6.74 -12.68
CA HIS A 181 19.23 6.72 -11.28
C HIS A 181 18.24 7.28 -10.26
N GLU A 182 17.32 8.18 -10.69
CA GLU A 182 16.38 8.81 -9.75
C GLU A 182 15.33 7.84 -9.19
N LEU A 183 15.01 6.77 -9.93
CA LEU A 183 13.96 5.83 -9.56
C LEU A 183 14.45 4.74 -8.60
N THR A 184 15.71 4.38 -8.69
CA THR A 184 16.32 3.35 -7.84
C THR A 184 17.84 3.46 -7.83
N GLY A 185 18.48 3.05 -6.74
CA GLY A 185 19.93 2.93 -6.61
C GLY A 185 20.48 1.53 -6.92
N ILE A 186 19.68 0.64 -7.52
CA ILE A 186 20.15 -0.71 -7.87
C ILE A 186 20.72 -0.77 -9.29
N TYR A 187 21.69 -1.67 -9.51
CA TYR A 187 22.12 -2.03 -10.84
C TYR A 187 20.98 -2.72 -11.62
N GLY A 188 21.09 -2.75 -12.92
CA GLY A 188 20.07 -3.30 -13.82
C GLY A 188 19.61 -2.25 -14.82
N LEU A 189 20.50 -1.91 -15.78
CA LEU A 189 20.29 -0.86 -16.77
C LEU A 189 18.97 -1.03 -17.52
N GLU A 190 18.62 -2.24 -17.95
CA GLU A 190 17.39 -2.54 -18.68
C GLU A 190 16.12 -2.24 -17.86
N ILE A 191 16.06 -2.75 -16.64
CA ILE A 191 14.88 -2.56 -15.77
C ILE A 191 14.74 -1.10 -15.32
N ARG A 192 15.85 -0.38 -15.10
CA ARG A 192 15.83 1.06 -14.81
C ARG A 192 15.30 1.85 -15.99
N THR A 193 15.82 1.59 -17.20
CA THR A 193 15.38 2.27 -18.44
C THR A 193 13.91 2.01 -18.71
N LEU A 194 13.47 0.76 -18.60
CA LEU A 194 12.07 0.39 -18.75
C LEU A 194 11.17 1.11 -17.73
N THR A 195 11.57 1.10 -16.46
CA THR A 195 10.80 1.79 -15.40
C THR A 195 10.76 3.30 -15.65
N ALA A 196 11.88 3.90 -16.07
CA ALA A 196 11.96 5.31 -16.42
C ALA A 196 11.07 5.65 -17.62
N ALA A 197 10.99 4.77 -18.64
CA ALA A 197 10.11 4.96 -19.78
C ALA A 197 8.63 4.94 -19.38
N ILE A 198 8.23 4.01 -18.52
CA ILE A 198 6.85 3.96 -18.01
C ILE A 198 6.54 5.21 -17.16
N ASN A 199 7.48 5.66 -16.31
CA ASN A 199 7.33 6.90 -15.55
C ASN A 199 7.19 8.11 -16.46
N ALA A 200 8.06 8.24 -17.43
CA ALA A 200 8.05 9.35 -18.40
C ALA A 200 6.73 9.41 -19.19
N GLY A 201 6.20 8.26 -19.61
CA GLY A 201 4.94 8.17 -20.34
C GLY A 201 3.72 8.79 -19.61
N ILE A 202 3.75 8.88 -18.29
CA ILE A 202 2.67 9.46 -17.47
C ILE A 202 3.02 10.81 -16.83
N LEU A 203 4.21 11.37 -17.11
CA LEU A 203 4.68 12.63 -16.51
C LEU A 203 3.76 13.82 -16.79
N ILE A 204 3.39 14.04 -18.06
CA ILE A 204 2.60 15.20 -18.47
C ILE A 204 1.25 15.20 -17.74
N LYS A 205 0.62 14.04 -17.58
CA LYS A 205 -0.63 13.91 -16.83
C LYS A 205 -0.45 14.30 -15.37
N SER A 206 0.60 13.81 -14.70
CA SER A 206 0.86 14.15 -13.31
C SER A 206 1.17 15.63 -13.11
N ILE A 207 1.89 16.24 -14.07
CA ILE A 207 2.17 17.68 -14.08
C ILE A 207 0.86 18.48 -14.16
N ASN A 208 -0.03 18.09 -15.07
CA ASN A 208 -1.31 18.79 -15.27
C ASN A 208 -2.23 18.62 -14.06
N THR A 209 -2.36 17.41 -13.52
CA THR A 209 -3.11 17.13 -12.28
C THR A 209 -2.59 17.99 -11.13
N THR A 210 -1.28 18.04 -10.95
CA THR A 210 -0.64 18.85 -9.90
C THR A 210 -1.01 20.33 -10.03
N LYS A 211 -0.92 20.88 -11.24
CA LYS A 211 -1.26 22.28 -11.52
C LYS A 211 -2.74 22.56 -11.21
N PHE A 212 -3.62 21.69 -11.69
CA PHE A 212 -5.07 21.83 -11.52
C PHE A 212 -5.47 21.81 -10.04
N VAL A 213 -5.11 20.76 -9.32
CA VAL A 213 -5.47 20.61 -7.89
C VAL A 213 -4.90 21.75 -7.05
N LYS A 214 -3.63 22.14 -7.29
CA LYS A 214 -3.02 23.26 -6.59
C LYS A 214 -3.73 24.58 -6.84
N SER A 215 -4.09 24.87 -8.11
CA SER A 215 -4.82 26.09 -8.45
C SER A 215 -6.21 26.12 -7.80
N ALA A 216 -6.93 25.00 -7.79
CA ALA A 216 -8.23 24.90 -7.16
C ALA A 216 -8.18 25.11 -5.64
N MET A 217 -7.17 24.53 -4.97
CA MET A 217 -6.94 24.75 -3.54
C MET A 217 -6.68 26.24 -3.24
N GLN A 218 -5.83 26.89 -4.04
CA GLN A 218 -5.54 28.31 -3.90
C GLN A 218 -6.77 29.19 -4.08
N GLN A 219 -7.62 28.89 -5.05
CA GLN A 219 -8.90 29.61 -5.26
C GLN A 219 -9.85 29.48 -4.08
N GLN A 220 -9.78 28.38 -3.34
CA GLN A 220 -10.57 28.16 -2.12
C GLN A 220 -9.89 28.71 -0.85
N GLY A 221 -8.72 29.35 -0.96
CA GLY A 221 -7.98 29.86 0.19
C GLY A 221 -7.33 28.77 1.06
N ILE A 222 -7.17 27.56 0.53
CA ILE A 222 -6.54 26.44 1.24
C ILE A 222 -5.02 26.58 1.12
N THR A 223 -4.35 26.75 2.25
CA THR A 223 -2.88 26.86 2.34
C THR A 223 -2.21 25.59 2.86
N ALA A 224 -2.99 24.63 3.33
CA ALA A 224 -2.50 23.36 3.85
C ALA A 224 -1.65 22.60 2.80
N PRO A 225 -0.60 21.88 3.21
CA PRO A 225 0.18 21.04 2.31
C PRO A 225 -0.67 19.92 1.70
N LEU A 226 -0.38 19.63 0.42
CA LEU A 226 -1.00 18.53 -0.31
C LEU A 226 0.01 17.42 -0.51
N LEU A 227 -0.30 16.23 0.01
CA LEU A 227 0.51 15.03 -0.12
C LEU A 227 -0.20 13.93 -0.92
N ILE A 228 0.58 13.03 -1.48
CA ILE A 228 0.09 11.97 -2.35
C ILE A 228 0.47 10.61 -1.79
N MET A 229 -0.49 9.68 -1.77
CA MET A 229 -0.27 8.30 -1.37
C MET A 229 0.54 7.55 -2.42
N LYS A 230 1.57 6.84 -1.97
CA LYS A 230 2.35 5.91 -2.80
C LYS A 230 1.79 4.49 -2.72
N GLY A 231 2.10 3.67 -3.72
CA GLY A 231 1.70 2.27 -3.74
C GLY A 231 2.32 1.41 -2.64
N ASP A 232 3.38 1.88 -2.00
CA ASP A 232 4.05 1.23 -0.87
C ASP A 232 3.46 1.57 0.51
N GLY A 233 2.36 2.33 0.53
CA GLY A 233 1.66 2.72 1.75
C GLY A 233 2.17 4.00 2.41
N GLY A 234 3.23 4.63 1.90
CA GLY A 234 3.72 5.91 2.35
C GLY A 234 3.08 7.08 1.59
N ILE A 235 3.19 8.29 2.15
CA ILE A 235 2.85 9.53 1.45
C ILE A 235 4.11 10.28 1.04
N THR A 236 3.98 11.12 0.01
CA THR A 236 5.05 11.95 -0.52
C THR A 236 4.51 13.31 -0.96
N ASP A 237 5.41 14.25 -1.18
CA ASP A 237 5.07 15.60 -1.63
C ASP A 237 4.70 15.66 -3.12
N MET A 238 4.10 16.79 -3.52
CA MET A 238 3.68 17.06 -4.90
C MET A 238 4.85 17.17 -5.88
N ILE A 239 6.05 17.52 -5.41
CA ILE A 239 7.24 17.62 -6.27
C ILE A 239 7.65 16.20 -6.70
N THR A 240 7.71 15.29 -5.74
CA THR A 240 7.98 13.88 -6.02
C THR A 240 6.91 13.25 -6.93
N PHE A 241 5.61 13.54 -6.70
CA PHE A 241 4.54 13.05 -7.57
C PHE A 241 4.68 13.57 -9.00
N LYS A 242 5.01 14.86 -9.18
CA LYS A 242 5.19 15.48 -10.48
C LYS A 242 6.33 14.84 -11.28
N THR A 243 7.40 14.38 -10.62
CA THR A 243 8.59 13.80 -11.27
C THR A 243 8.56 12.27 -11.31
N LYS A 244 7.92 11.62 -10.33
CA LYS A 244 7.89 10.16 -10.16
C LYS A 244 6.47 9.63 -9.95
N PRO A 245 5.51 9.91 -10.86
CA PRO A 245 4.12 9.47 -10.73
C PRO A 245 3.96 7.95 -10.67
N ILE A 246 4.88 7.19 -11.21
CA ILE A 246 4.89 5.73 -11.16
C ILE A 246 4.84 5.18 -9.71
N LEU A 247 5.31 5.95 -8.72
CA LEU A 247 5.26 5.59 -7.31
C LEU A 247 3.82 5.48 -6.77
N THR A 248 2.83 6.05 -7.46
CA THR A 248 1.42 6.03 -7.04
C THR A 248 0.65 4.80 -7.53
N ILE A 249 1.30 3.91 -8.28
CA ILE A 249 0.67 2.66 -8.74
C ILE A 249 0.21 1.85 -7.53
N LEU A 250 -1.09 1.45 -7.51
CA LEU A 250 -1.77 0.74 -6.42
C LEU A 250 -1.90 1.55 -5.12
N SER A 251 -1.89 2.90 -5.18
CA SER A 251 -2.05 3.75 -3.99
C SER A 251 -3.43 3.59 -3.32
N GLY A 252 -4.52 3.33 -4.04
CA GLY A 252 -5.85 3.09 -3.48
C GLY A 252 -5.88 1.87 -2.53
N PRO A 253 -5.53 0.66 -2.99
CA PRO A 253 -5.38 -0.50 -2.10
C PRO A 253 -4.40 -0.28 -0.95
N ALA A 254 -3.30 0.46 -1.18
CA ALA A 254 -2.35 0.80 -0.12
C ALA A 254 -2.99 1.67 0.96
N ALA A 255 -3.82 2.62 0.57
CA ALA A 255 -4.59 3.47 1.48
C ALA A 255 -5.57 2.64 2.33
N SER A 256 -6.30 1.72 1.72
CA SER A 256 -7.25 0.85 2.45
C SER A 256 -6.56 0.00 3.52
N VAL A 257 -5.38 -0.55 3.20
CA VAL A 257 -4.59 -1.30 4.19
C VAL A 257 -4.08 -0.40 5.31
N ALA A 258 -3.59 0.80 4.98
CA ALA A 258 -3.14 1.77 5.99
C ALA A 258 -4.26 2.14 6.97
N GLY A 259 -5.48 2.40 6.46
CA GLY A 259 -6.66 2.68 7.28
C GLY A 259 -7.04 1.50 8.18
N ALA A 260 -7.03 0.27 7.64
CA ALA A 260 -7.35 -0.92 8.41
C ALA A 260 -6.34 -1.20 9.53
N LEU A 261 -5.04 -0.99 9.27
CA LEU A 261 -3.99 -1.16 10.28
C LEU A 261 -4.09 -0.16 11.42
N LEU A 262 -4.60 1.04 11.15
CA LEU A 262 -4.82 2.06 12.18
C LEU A 262 -5.85 1.61 13.22
N HIS A 263 -6.95 1.00 12.76
CA HIS A 263 -8.09 0.65 13.61
C HIS A 263 -7.99 -0.74 14.28
N LEU A 264 -7.39 -1.73 13.59
CA LEU A 264 -7.59 -3.13 13.96
C LEU A 264 -6.44 -3.79 14.72
N ARG A 265 -5.32 -3.12 14.96
CA ARG A 265 -4.17 -3.63 15.75
C ARG A 265 -3.83 -5.10 15.42
N VAL A 266 -3.85 -5.48 14.13
CA VAL A 266 -3.63 -6.85 13.70
C VAL A 266 -2.14 -7.09 13.43
N PHE A 267 -1.59 -8.14 14.01
CA PHE A 267 -0.20 -8.53 13.82
C PHE A 267 0.01 -9.37 12.55
N ASN A 268 -0.80 -10.42 12.38
CA ASN A 268 -0.81 -11.25 11.18
C ASN A 268 -2.26 -11.39 10.69
N GLY A 269 -2.50 -11.05 9.44
CA GLY A 269 -3.83 -11.07 8.86
C GLY A 269 -3.81 -11.10 7.35
N ILE A 270 -4.99 -11.32 6.79
CA ILE A 270 -5.24 -11.19 5.37
C ILE A 270 -6.29 -10.11 5.22
N PHE A 271 -5.90 -8.99 4.63
CA PHE A 271 -6.82 -7.90 4.32
C PHE A 271 -7.59 -8.24 3.04
N VAL A 272 -8.90 -8.11 3.12
CA VAL A 272 -9.85 -8.40 2.03
C VAL A 272 -10.73 -7.17 1.87
N GLU A 273 -10.40 -6.34 0.90
CA GLU A 273 -11.18 -5.15 0.56
C GLU A 273 -12.23 -5.51 -0.48
N VAL A 274 -13.48 -5.49 -0.10
CA VAL A 274 -14.60 -5.81 -0.99
C VAL A 274 -15.28 -4.52 -1.42
N GLY A 275 -15.07 -4.14 -2.68
CA GLY A 275 -15.73 -2.99 -3.30
C GLY A 275 -17.05 -3.35 -4.01
N GLY A 276 -17.46 -2.49 -4.95
CA GLY A 276 -18.60 -2.75 -5.84
C GLY A 276 -18.25 -3.62 -7.06
N THR A 277 -17.00 -3.55 -7.55
CA THR A 277 -16.54 -4.16 -8.81
C THR A 277 -15.48 -5.23 -8.63
N SER A 278 -14.58 -5.08 -7.67
CA SER A 278 -13.47 -5.98 -7.43
C SER A 278 -13.20 -6.17 -5.94
N THR A 279 -12.51 -7.26 -5.62
CA THR A 279 -11.99 -7.53 -4.29
C THR A 279 -10.47 -7.53 -4.34
N ASN A 280 -9.83 -6.76 -3.46
CA ASN A 280 -8.39 -6.72 -3.30
C ASN A 280 -8.00 -7.56 -2.08
N VAL A 281 -7.00 -8.43 -2.24
CA VAL A 281 -6.49 -9.27 -1.17
C VAL A 281 -5.00 -9.03 -0.99
N CYS A 282 -4.58 -8.72 0.23
CA CYS A 282 -3.17 -8.58 0.57
C CYS A 282 -2.86 -9.18 1.94
N ILE A 283 -1.56 -9.41 2.20
CA ILE A 283 -1.07 -9.99 3.45
C ILE A 283 -0.55 -8.91 4.38
N ILE A 284 -0.90 -9.03 5.65
CA ILE A 284 -0.30 -8.29 6.77
C ILE A 284 0.51 -9.29 7.58
N ARG A 285 1.79 -9.00 7.76
CA ARG A 285 2.70 -9.79 8.58
C ARG A 285 3.54 -8.89 9.48
N ASN A 286 3.64 -9.25 10.75
CA ASN A 286 4.36 -8.45 11.74
C ASN A 286 3.84 -7.00 11.83
N GLY A 287 2.52 -6.81 11.71
CA GLY A 287 1.87 -5.50 11.75
C GLY A 287 2.10 -4.63 10.50
N ARG A 288 2.60 -5.20 9.40
CA ARG A 288 2.92 -4.49 8.16
C ARG A 288 2.40 -5.21 6.93
N PRO A 289 2.00 -4.48 5.89
CA PRO A 289 1.66 -5.11 4.62
C PRO A 289 2.90 -5.63 3.91
N GLU A 290 2.76 -6.73 3.20
CA GLU A 290 3.82 -7.25 2.35
C GLU A 290 3.96 -6.41 1.08
N ILE A 291 5.21 -6.10 0.74
CA ILE A 291 5.58 -5.22 -0.37
C ILE A 291 6.44 -6.00 -1.36
N LYS A 292 6.24 -5.78 -2.64
CA LYS A 292 7.05 -6.36 -3.71
C LYS A 292 7.25 -5.42 -4.89
N TYR A 293 8.16 -5.76 -5.78
CA TYR A 293 8.33 -5.05 -7.04
C TYR A 293 7.10 -5.22 -7.93
N VAL A 294 6.65 -4.12 -8.52
CA VAL A 294 5.50 -4.11 -9.43
C VAL A 294 5.90 -4.72 -10.77
N THR A 295 5.01 -5.52 -11.33
CA THR A 295 5.08 -5.98 -12.72
C THR A 295 3.90 -5.38 -13.49
N ILE A 296 4.17 -4.68 -14.58
CA ILE A 296 3.16 -4.11 -15.47
C ILE A 296 3.08 -5.00 -16.70
N MET A 297 1.95 -5.67 -16.90
CA MET A 297 1.83 -6.80 -17.82
C MET A 297 2.92 -7.85 -17.53
N ASN A 298 3.85 -8.06 -18.45
CA ASN A 298 5.00 -8.95 -18.29
C ASN A 298 6.31 -8.20 -18.03
N HIS A 299 6.24 -6.90 -17.79
CA HIS A 299 7.41 -6.03 -17.61
C HIS A 299 7.69 -5.82 -16.12
N PRO A 300 8.77 -6.41 -15.56
CA PRO A 300 9.19 -6.13 -14.20
C PRO A 300 9.68 -4.69 -14.09
N THR A 301 9.39 -4.04 -12.97
CA THR A 301 9.87 -2.69 -12.68
C THR A 301 10.74 -2.68 -11.42
N CYS A 302 11.49 -1.58 -11.22
CA CYS A 302 12.20 -1.35 -9.96
C CYS A 302 11.36 -0.61 -8.90
N ILE A 303 10.07 -0.40 -9.15
CA ILE A 303 9.15 0.25 -8.22
C ILE A 303 8.48 -0.78 -7.33
N LYS A 304 8.30 -0.44 -6.07
CA LYS A 304 7.64 -1.27 -5.07
C LYS A 304 6.24 -0.78 -4.77
N SER A 305 5.35 -1.72 -4.57
CA SER A 305 3.99 -1.51 -4.09
C SER A 305 3.56 -2.68 -3.21
N LEU A 306 2.41 -2.56 -2.55
CA LEU A 306 1.81 -3.66 -1.83
C LEU A 306 1.64 -4.88 -2.74
N ASP A 307 1.86 -6.10 -2.21
CA ASP A 307 1.50 -7.34 -2.89
C ASP A 307 -0.02 -7.55 -2.82
N VAL A 308 -0.73 -6.85 -3.69
CA VAL A 308 -2.18 -6.92 -3.81
C VAL A 308 -2.56 -7.89 -4.93
N ARG A 309 -3.55 -8.76 -4.66
CA ARG A 309 -4.20 -9.60 -5.66
C ARG A 309 -5.62 -9.12 -5.88
N VAL A 310 -5.93 -8.81 -7.13
CA VAL A 310 -7.26 -8.36 -7.52
C VAL A 310 -8.08 -9.55 -7.98
N VAL A 311 -9.28 -9.69 -7.42
CA VAL A 311 -10.26 -10.71 -7.80
C VAL A 311 -11.43 -10.01 -8.47
N GLY A 312 -11.82 -10.44 -9.65
CA GLY A 312 -12.93 -9.88 -10.44
C GLY A 312 -14.32 -10.25 -9.88
N VAL A 313 -14.46 -10.22 -8.55
CA VAL A 313 -15.73 -10.45 -7.85
C VAL A 313 -15.83 -9.52 -6.65
N ALA A 314 -17.03 -8.98 -6.38
CA ALA A 314 -17.28 -8.04 -5.31
C ALA A 314 -18.77 -7.99 -4.94
N GLY A 315 -19.17 -7.06 -4.07
CA GLY A 315 -20.58 -6.89 -3.66
C GLY A 315 -21.55 -6.73 -4.83
N GLY A 316 -21.16 -5.97 -5.86
CA GLY A 316 -21.99 -5.68 -7.02
C GLY A 316 -21.84 -6.61 -8.22
N SER A 317 -21.11 -7.72 -8.09
CA SER A 317 -20.89 -8.65 -9.20
C SER A 317 -22.20 -9.26 -9.68
N LEU A 318 -22.38 -9.23 -11.01
CA LEU A 318 -23.55 -9.77 -11.70
C LEU A 318 -23.49 -11.30 -11.76
N VAL A 319 -24.66 -11.90 -11.63
CA VAL A 319 -24.85 -13.35 -11.74
C VAL A 319 -24.90 -13.76 -13.21
N ARG A 320 -24.26 -14.89 -13.52
CA ARG A 320 -24.29 -15.55 -14.83
C ARG A 320 -25.07 -16.86 -14.74
N TRP A 321 -25.81 -17.15 -15.77
CA TRP A 321 -26.66 -18.33 -15.81
C TRP A 321 -26.58 -19.02 -17.18
N SER A 322 -26.70 -20.34 -17.17
CA SER A 322 -26.92 -21.12 -18.39
C SER A 322 -27.86 -22.30 -18.09
N GLY A 323 -28.91 -22.39 -18.89
CA GLY A 323 -29.92 -23.43 -18.73
C GLY A 323 -30.74 -23.30 -17.45
N LYS A 324 -30.50 -24.19 -16.48
CA LYS A 324 -31.22 -24.22 -15.20
C LYS A 324 -30.32 -24.02 -13.99
N LYS A 325 -29.12 -23.44 -14.15
CA LYS A 325 -28.21 -23.25 -13.02
C LYS A 325 -27.42 -21.94 -13.16
N ILE A 326 -27.03 -21.41 -12.00
CA ILE A 326 -26.05 -20.34 -11.89
C ILE A 326 -24.68 -20.94 -12.25
N THR A 327 -24.02 -20.36 -13.25
CA THR A 327 -22.74 -20.87 -13.76
C THR A 327 -21.55 -20.11 -13.16
N ASP A 328 -21.72 -18.81 -12.89
CA ASP A 328 -20.66 -17.95 -12.39
C ASP A 328 -21.22 -16.66 -11.77
N VAL A 329 -20.35 -15.89 -11.09
CA VAL A 329 -20.62 -14.54 -10.60
C VAL A 329 -19.43 -13.64 -10.96
N GLY A 330 -19.72 -12.48 -11.59
CA GLY A 330 -18.69 -11.58 -12.14
C GLY A 330 -18.15 -12.09 -13.50
N PRO A 331 -17.06 -11.49 -14.03
CA PRO A 331 -16.35 -10.33 -13.44
C PRO A 331 -17.08 -8.98 -13.63
N ARG A 332 -18.17 -8.91 -14.43
CA ARG A 332 -18.94 -7.68 -14.58
C ARG A 332 -19.78 -7.39 -13.34
N SER A 333 -19.90 -6.09 -13.02
CA SER A 333 -20.72 -5.62 -11.92
C SER A 333 -21.93 -4.83 -12.43
N ALA A 334 -22.94 -4.72 -11.58
CA ALA A 334 -24.14 -3.93 -11.85
C ALA A 334 -23.80 -2.46 -12.18
N HIS A 335 -22.76 -1.91 -11.53
CA HIS A 335 -22.30 -0.56 -11.78
C HIS A 335 -21.81 -0.37 -13.23
N ILE A 336 -20.96 -1.31 -13.72
CA ILE A 336 -20.48 -1.29 -15.12
C ILE A 336 -21.65 -1.42 -16.11
N ALA A 337 -22.68 -2.18 -15.74
CA ALA A 337 -23.89 -2.35 -16.55
C ALA A 337 -24.91 -1.21 -16.43
N GLY A 338 -24.67 -0.22 -15.56
CA GLY A 338 -25.60 0.87 -15.29
C GLY A 338 -26.89 0.43 -14.61
N LEU A 339 -26.86 -0.68 -13.83
CA LEU A 339 -28.04 -1.25 -13.19
C LEU A 339 -28.07 -0.97 -11.69
N THR A 340 -29.27 -0.67 -11.17
CA THR A 340 -29.54 -0.61 -9.74
C THR A 340 -29.58 -2.03 -9.16
N TYR A 341 -29.03 -2.23 -7.95
CA TYR A 341 -29.15 -3.51 -7.24
C TYR A 341 -30.60 -3.72 -6.81
N SER A 342 -31.12 -4.93 -7.00
CA SER A 342 -32.49 -5.25 -6.62
C SER A 342 -32.78 -5.07 -5.12
N CYS A 343 -31.79 -5.23 -4.25
CA CYS A 343 -31.94 -4.98 -2.81
C CYS A 343 -32.05 -3.49 -2.44
N TYR A 344 -31.82 -2.57 -3.36
CA TYR A 344 -32.03 -1.12 -3.16
C TYR A 344 -33.23 -0.58 -3.94
N ALA A 345 -34.01 -1.46 -4.59
CA ALA A 345 -35.25 -1.12 -5.24
C ALA A 345 -36.42 -1.16 -4.24
N ASP A 346 -37.52 -0.50 -4.55
CA ASP A 346 -38.81 -0.70 -3.87
C ASP A 346 -39.34 -2.10 -4.22
N PRO A 347 -39.88 -2.89 -3.29
CA PRO A 347 -40.49 -4.19 -3.57
C PRO A 347 -41.51 -4.13 -4.72
N GLN A 348 -42.33 -3.07 -4.77
CA GLN A 348 -43.34 -2.86 -5.81
C GLN A 348 -42.73 -2.74 -7.22
N GLU A 349 -41.50 -2.21 -7.36
CA GLU A 349 -40.82 -2.15 -8.65
C GLU A 349 -40.38 -3.54 -9.17
N LEU A 350 -40.27 -4.53 -8.29
CA LEU A 350 -39.84 -5.89 -8.62
C LEU A 350 -41.01 -6.85 -8.84
N GLU A 351 -42.22 -6.49 -8.41
CA GLU A 351 -43.42 -7.32 -8.57
C GLU A 351 -43.70 -7.61 -10.04
N GLY A 352 -43.97 -8.87 -10.36
CA GLY A 352 -44.22 -9.30 -11.75
C GLY A 352 -42.99 -9.25 -12.66
N GLY A 353 -41.82 -8.96 -12.12
CA GLY A 353 -40.56 -8.95 -12.85
C GLY A 353 -40.15 -10.31 -13.41
N GLN A 354 -39.41 -10.31 -14.52
CA GLN A 354 -38.97 -11.50 -15.22
C GLN A 354 -37.44 -11.51 -15.35
N ILE A 355 -36.84 -12.70 -15.29
CA ILE A 355 -35.41 -12.88 -15.55
C ILE A 355 -35.15 -12.75 -17.04
N ILE A 356 -34.28 -11.80 -17.37
CA ILE A 356 -33.74 -11.61 -18.72
C ILE A 356 -32.25 -11.90 -18.75
N THR A 357 -31.74 -12.29 -19.91
CA THR A 357 -30.30 -12.33 -20.17
C THR A 357 -29.88 -11.11 -20.98
N PHE A 358 -28.68 -10.60 -20.73
CA PHE A 358 -28.16 -9.43 -21.42
C PHE A 358 -26.63 -9.42 -21.47
N MET A 359 -26.08 -8.54 -22.28
CA MET A 359 -24.66 -8.27 -22.44
C MET A 359 -24.34 -6.98 -21.68
N PRO A 360 -23.57 -7.02 -20.56
CA PRO A 360 -23.27 -5.81 -19.76
C PRO A 360 -22.47 -4.74 -20.50
N LYS A 361 -21.58 -5.16 -21.39
CA LYS A 361 -20.76 -4.30 -22.26
C LYS A 361 -20.56 -4.99 -23.59
N GLU A 362 -20.42 -4.22 -24.66
CA GLU A 362 -20.14 -4.76 -26.00
C GLU A 362 -18.96 -5.75 -25.99
N GLY A 363 -19.20 -6.94 -26.55
CA GLY A 363 -18.22 -8.04 -26.57
C GLY A 363 -18.24 -8.95 -25.34
N ASP A 364 -19.05 -8.67 -24.32
CA ASP A 364 -19.24 -9.60 -23.19
C ASP A 364 -20.17 -10.77 -23.57
N PRO A 365 -20.13 -11.89 -22.82
CA PRO A 365 -21.12 -12.96 -22.96
C PRO A 365 -22.55 -12.47 -22.65
N ILE A 366 -23.55 -13.06 -23.32
CA ILE A 366 -24.98 -12.74 -23.16
C ILE A 366 -25.65 -13.51 -22.00
N ASP A 367 -24.90 -14.22 -21.21
CA ASP A 367 -25.39 -15.07 -20.11
C ASP A 367 -25.49 -14.37 -18.74
N TYR A 368 -25.26 -13.05 -18.68
CA TYR A 368 -25.55 -12.26 -17.50
C TYR A 368 -27.06 -12.04 -17.33
N ILE A 369 -27.53 -12.04 -16.08
CA ILE A 369 -28.96 -11.90 -15.80
C ILE A 369 -29.30 -10.60 -15.07
N ALA A 370 -30.50 -10.13 -15.36
CA ALA A 370 -31.15 -9.05 -14.64
C ALA A 370 -32.66 -9.36 -14.48
N ILE A 371 -33.31 -8.65 -13.57
CA ILE A 371 -34.78 -8.64 -13.47
C ILE A 371 -35.27 -7.45 -14.31
N GLU A 372 -36.15 -7.71 -15.25
CA GLU A 372 -36.86 -6.68 -15.99
C GLU A 372 -38.29 -6.54 -15.41
N SER A 373 -38.60 -5.36 -14.87
CA SER A 373 -39.90 -5.08 -14.30
C SER A 373 -40.97 -4.87 -15.40
N SER A 374 -42.22 -4.87 -15.02
CA SER A 374 -43.37 -4.58 -15.94
C SER A 374 -43.24 -3.20 -16.61
N GLY A 375 -42.51 -2.26 -16.00
CA GLY A 375 -42.19 -0.95 -16.55
C GLY A 375 -40.93 -0.88 -17.40
N ALA A 376 -40.36 -2.02 -17.83
CA ALA A 376 -39.10 -2.15 -18.58
C ALA A 376 -37.86 -1.62 -17.86
N LYS A 377 -37.93 -1.34 -16.56
CA LYS A 377 -36.76 -1.00 -15.72
C LYS A 377 -36.02 -2.28 -15.35
N ARG A 378 -34.66 -2.23 -15.33
CA ARG A 378 -33.83 -3.39 -15.07
C ARG A 378 -33.11 -3.27 -13.75
N PHE A 379 -33.08 -4.39 -13.00
CA PHE A 379 -32.43 -4.50 -11.70
C PHE A 379 -31.45 -5.66 -11.68
N ALA A 380 -30.31 -5.43 -11.06
CA ALA A 380 -29.24 -6.44 -10.94
C ALA A 380 -29.48 -7.39 -9.76
N ILE A 381 -29.22 -8.66 -9.96
CA ILE A 381 -29.02 -9.64 -8.89
C ILE A 381 -27.52 -9.72 -8.62
N THR A 382 -27.10 -9.47 -7.36
CA THR A 382 -25.68 -9.34 -6.98
C THR A 382 -25.37 -10.10 -5.69
N ASN A 383 -24.10 -10.21 -5.31
CA ASN A 383 -23.68 -10.72 -4.00
C ASN A 383 -24.34 -9.94 -2.83
N THR A 384 -24.45 -8.61 -2.96
CA THR A 384 -25.10 -7.77 -1.95
C THR A 384 -26.58 -8.14 -1.81
N CYS A 385 -27.28 -8.41 -2.91
CA CYS A 385 -28.66 -8.90 -2.86
C CYS A 385 -28.75 -10.28 -2.18
N ALA A 386 -27.86 -11.20 -2.49
CA ALA A 386 -27.84 -12.52 -1.87
C ALA A 386 -27.61 -12.47 -0.34
N ALA A 387 -26.64 -11.67 0.09
CA ALA A 387 -26.36 -11.49 1.53
C ALA A 387 -27.52 -10.82 2.28
N ASN A 388 -28.17 -9.80 1.68
CA ASN A 388 -29.35 -9.16 2.27
C ASN A 388 -30.54 -10.12 2.34
N ALA A 389 -30.81 -10.91 1.31
CA ALA A 389 -31.91 -11.88 1.30
C ALA A 389 -31.76 -12.90 2.43
N LEU A 390 -30.54 -13.37 2.71
CA LEU A 390 -30.23 -14.27 3.83
C LEU A 390 -30.17 -13.57 5.19
N GLY A 391 -30.33 -12.25 5.28
CA GLY A 391 -30.25 -11.49 6.54
C GLY A 391 -28.84 -11.47 7.15
N LEU A 392 -27.80 -11.61 6.34
CA LEU A 392 -26.40 -11.65 6.80
C LEU A 392 -25.79 -10.28 7.07
N ILE A 393 -26.41 -9.21 6.56
CA ILE A 393 -25.90 -7.85 6.68
C ILE A 393 -26.46 -7.18 7.94
N PRO A 394 -25.59 -6.65 8.83
CA PRO A 394 -26.03 -5.92 10.03
C PRO A 394 -26.91 -4.70 9.68
N GLU A 395 -27.77 -4.28 10.63
CA GLU A 395 -28.74 -3.21 10.39
C GLU A 395 -28.11 -1.86 10.03
N ASN A 396 -27.00 -1.52 10.67
CA ASN A 396 -26.30 -0.23 10.46
C ASN A 396 -25.14 -0.32 9.45
N ASP A 397 -25.07 -1.41 8.68
CA ASP A 397 -24.01 -1.60 7.72
C ASP A 397 -24.26 -0.85 6.40
N TYR A 398 -23.20 -0.33 5.79
CA TYR A 398 -23.27 0.37 4.51
C TYR A 398 -23.90 -0.47 3.38
N ALA A 399 -23.68 -1.79 3.38
CA ALA A 399 -24.24 -2.72 2.40
C ALA A 399 -25.68 -3.13 2.70
N ARG A 400 -26.28 -2.61 3.78
CA ARG A 400 -27.67 -2.93 4.14
C ARG A 400 -28.65 -2.40 3.08
N GLY A 401 -29.45 -3.29 2.53
CA GLY A 401 -30.55 -3.00 1.61
C GLY A 401 -31.89 -3.45 2.19
N ASN A 402 -32.94 -3.28 1.40
CA ASN A 402 -34.26 -3.80 1.73
C ASN A 402 -34.25 -5.34 1.59
N GLN A 403 -34.45 -6.02 2.71
CA GLN A 403 -34.43 -7.49 2.75
C GLN A 403 -35.60 -8.10 1.95
N GLU A 404 -36.76 -7.47 1.97
CA GLU A 404 -37.94 -7.93 1.23
C GLU A 404 -37.70 -7.88 -0.27
N SER A 405 -37.18 -6.75 -0.78
CA SER A 405 -36.79 -6.58 -2.19
C SER A 405 -35.72 -7.62 -2.60
N ALA A 406 -34.74 -7.85 -1.72
CA ALA A 406 -33.71 -8.84 -1.97
C ALA A 406 -34.28 -10.26 -2.07
N ARG A 407 -35.15 -10.63 -1.13
CA ARG A 407 -35.85 -11.94 -1.12
C ARG A 407 -36.76 -12.11 -2.33
N LEU A 408 -37.51 -11.09 -2.70
CA LEU A 408 -38.38 -11.10 -3.88
C LEU A 408 -37.55 -11.31 -5.16
N ALA A 409 -36.50 -10.54 -5.33
CA ALA A 409 -35.61 -10.67 -6.50
C ALA A 409 -35.01 -12.07 -6.65
N LEU A 410 -34.53 -12.65 -5.54
CA LEU A 410 -33.96 -14.01 -5.58
C LEU A 410 -35.03 -15.08 -5.74
N SER A 411 -36.27 -14.85 -5.23
CA SER A 411 -37.40 -15.76 -5.44
C SER A 411 -37.82 -15.85 -6.90
N ILE A 412 -37.80 -14.72 -7.64
CA ILE A 412 -38.05 -14.70 -9.10
C ILE A 412 -37.02 -15.61 -9.82
N LEU A 413 -35.73 -15.51 -9.45
CA LEU A 413 -34.69 -16.37 -10.01
C LEU A 413 -34.86 -17.84 -9.57
N ALA A 414 -35.19 -18.07 -8.29
CA ALA A 414 -35.42 -19.40 -7.72
C ALA A 414 -36.52 -20.19 -8.44
N GLN A 415 -37.66 -19.54 -8.68
CA GLN A 415 -38.77 -20.08 -9.47
C GLN A 415 -38.34 -20.47 -10.88
N ARG A 416 -37.51 -19.65 -11.52
CA ARG A 416 -37.03 -19.90 -12.88
C ARG A 416 -36.08 -21.09 -12.96
N ILE A 417 -35.28 -21.31 -11.88
CA ILE A 417 -34.30 -22.40 -11.80
C ILE A 417 -34.97 -23.71 -11.25
N GLY A 418 -35.95 -23.57 -10.37
CA GLY A 418 -36.63 -24.70 -9.71
C GLY A 418 -35.96 -25.12 -8.39
N ILE A 419 -35.37 -24.17 -7.65
CA ILE A 419 -34.76 -24.38 -6.34
C ILE A 419 -35.28 -23.32 -5.36
N THR A 420 -34.89 -23.38 -4.06
CA THR A 420 -35.28 -22.38 -3.07
C THR A 420 -34.52 -21.06 -3.22
N MET A 421 -35.08 -19.99 -2.68
CA MET A 421 -34.41 -18.68 -2.68
C MET A 421 -33.10 -18.72 -1.89
N GLU A 422 -33.08 -19.46 -0.79
CA GLU A 422 -31.91 -19.69 0.06
C GLU A 422 -30.79 -20.40 -0.73
N GLU A 423 -31.12 -21.45 -1.50
CA GLU A 423 -30.14 -22.17 -2.35
C GLU A 423 -29.58 -21.27 -3.45
N VAL A 424 -30.39 -20.38 -4.04
CA VAL A 424 -29.92 -19.36 -4.99
C VAL A 424 -28.93 -18.41 -4.33
N ALA A 425 -29.27 -17.86 -3.16
CA ALA A 425 -28.43 -16.91 -2.45
C ALA A 425 -27.10 -17.56 -2.03
N GLU A 426 -27.14 -18.77 -1.48
CA GLU A 426 -25.94 -19.52 -1.10
C GLU A 426 -25.07 -19.85 -2.31
N SER A 427 -25.65 -20.25 -3.45
CA SER A 427 -24.90 -20.54 -4.68
C SER A 427 -24.15 -19.31 -5.20
N ILE A 428 -24.76 -18.12 -5.14
CA ILE A 428 -24.15 -16.85 -5.53
C ILE A 428 -22.94 -16.55 -4.64
N LEU A 429 -23.11 -16.63 -3.31
CA LEU A 429 -22.05 -16.36 -2.34
C LEU A 429 -20.95 -17.44 -2.39
N ASP A 430 -21.29 -18.72 -2.64
CA ASP A 430 -20.33 -19.80 -2.78
C ASP A 430 -19.40 -19.59 -3.99
N LEU A 431 -19.96 -19.29 -5.16
CA LEU A 431 -19.18 -19.05 -6.37
C LEU A 431 -18.23 -17.86 -6.19
N SER A 432 -18.70 -16.79 -5.57
CA SER A 432 -17.90 -15.61 -5.29
C SER A 432 -16.85 -15.88 -4.22
N GLY A 433 -17.26 -16.48 -3.10
CA GLY A 433 -16.38 -16.80 -1.98
C GLY A 433 -15.26 -17.76 -2.36
N LYS A 434 -15.54 -18.75 -3.25
CA LYS A 434 -14.54 -19.68 -3.77
C LYS A 434 -13.40 -18.95 -4.49
N LYS A 435 -13.72 -17.98 -5.36
CA LYS A 435 -12.72 -17.18 -6.08
C LYS A 435 -11.80 -16.40 -5.11
N VAL A 436 -12.39 -15.78 -4.09
CA VAL A 436 -11.61 -15.05 -3.07
C VAL A 436 -10.75 -16.01 -2.23
N LEU A 437 -11.32 -17.17 -1.84
CA LEU A 437 -10.64 -18.17 -1.04
C LEU A 437 -9.44 -18.80 -1.79
N GLU A 438 -9.54 -19.02 -3.09
CA GLU A 438 -8.43 -19.49 -3.93
C GLU A 438 -7.22 -18.54 -3.83
N VAL A 439 -7.45 -17.23 -3.94
CA VAL A 439 -6.40 -16.23 -3.81
C VAL A 439 -5.83 -16.19 -2.39
N ILE A 440 -6.68 -16.26 -1.36
CA ILE A 440 -6.27 -16.35 0.04
C ILE A 440 -5.36 -17.54 0.28
N ASN A 441 -5.70 -18.71 -0.28
CA ASN A 441 -4.92 -19.94 -0.13
C ASN A 441 -3.55 -19.84 -0.81
N VAL A 442 -3.49 -19.27 -2.02
CA VAL A 442 -2.23 -19.02 -2.75
C VAL A 442 -1.33 -18.10 -1.94
N LEU A 443 -1.85 -16.96 -1.47
CA LEU A 443 -1.09 -16.01 -0.66
C LEU A 443 -0.65 -16.62 0.68
N SER A 444 -1.54 -17.34 1.37
CA SER A 444 -1.22 -18.02 2.63
C SER A 444 -0.07 -19.00 2.48
N LYS A 445 -0.04 -19.75 1.36
CA LYS A 445 1.05 -20.70 1.03
C LYS A 445 2.36 -19.95 0.75
N ASN A 446 2.31 -18.92 -0.09
CA ASN A 446 3.50 -18.14 -0.48
C ASN A 446 4.17 -17.48 0.72
N TYR A 447 3.38 -16.94 1.63
CA TYR A 447 3.86 -16.25 2.84
C TYR A 447 3.95 -17.15 4.07
N LYS A 448 3.71 -18.46 3.93
CA LYS A 448 3.78 -19.48 5.00
C LYS A 448 2.95 -19.11 6.23
N LEU A 449 1.75 -18.56 6.02
CA LEU A 449 0.86 -18.15 7.09
C LEU A 449 0.24 -19.38 7.78
N LYS A 450 0.14 -19.34 9.11
CA LYS A 450 -0.51 -20.37 9.90
C LYS A 450 -2.01 -20.06 10.02
N ASN A 451 -2.88 -20.99 9.68
CA ASN A 451 -4.33 -20.78 9.65
C ASN A 451 -4.92 -20.41 11.04
N ASP A 452 -4.40 -21.02 12.11
CA ASP A 452 -4.83 -20.84 13.49
C ASP A 452 -4.50 -19.47 14.10
N ARG A 453 -3.62 -18.69 13.45
CA ARG A 453 -3.14 -17.38 13.93
C ARG A 453 -3.36 -16.25 12.94
N THR A 454 -4.13 -16.49 11.88
CA THR A 454 -4.34 -15.51 10.82
C THR A 454 -5.82 -15.15 10.71
N VAL A 455 -6.14 -13.89 10.92
CA VAL A 455 -7.50 -13.35 10.88
C VAL A 455 -7.76 -12.71 9.50
N LEU A 456 -8.98 -12.81 8.98
CA LEU A 456 -9.42 -12.02 7.83
C LEU A 456 -9.83 -10.62 8.30
N ILE A 457 -9.37 -9.60 7.60
CA ILE A 457 -9.67 -8.20 7.87
C ILE A 457 -10.48 -7.66 6.71
N GLY A 458 -11.73 -7.29 6.97
CA GLY A 458 -12.62 -6.73 5.97
C GLY A 458 -12.50 -5.21 5.85
N GLY A 459 -12.40 -4.70 4.63
CA GLY A 459 -12.53 -3.30 4.26
C GLY A 459 -13.36 -3.15 2.99
N GLY A 460 -13.72 -1.91 2.65
CA GLY A 460 -14.57 -1.60 1.51
C GLY A 460 -16.08 -1.73 1.80
N GLY A 461 -16.90 -1.04 1.02
CA GLY A 461 -18.33 -0.91 1.27
C GLY A 461 -19.15 -2.20 1.17
N ALA A 462 -18.57 -3.30 0.71
CA ALA A 462 -19.22 -4.61 0.67
C ALA A 462 -18.46 -5.66 1.51
N ALA A 463 -17.66 -5.23 2.47
CA ALA A 463 -16.91 -6.15 3.34
C ALA A 463 -17.83 -7.16 4.04
N SER A 464 -18.94 -6.69 4.60
CA SER A 464 -19.94 -7.50 5.31
C SER A 464 -20.66 -8.52 4.43
N VAL A 465 -20.61 -8.34 3.10
CA VAL A 465 -21.23 -9.24 2.12
C VAL A 465 -20.41 -10.53 1.97
N LEU A 466 -19.09 -10.43 1.80
CA LEU A 466 -18.25 -11.56 1.43
C LEU A 466 -17.31 -12.03 2.54
N VAL A 467 -16.76 -11.12 3.35
CA VAL A 467 -15.71 -11.48 4.32
C VAL A 467 -16.18 -12.49 5.37
N PRO A 468 -17.35 -12.33 6.03
CA PRO A 468 -17.85 -13.33 6.98
C PRO A 468 -18.07 -14.70 6.34
N TYR A 469 -18.57 -14.70 5.11
CA TYR A 469 -18.82 -15.93 4.34
C TYR A 469 -17.52 -16.66 4.02
N VAL A 470 -16.52 -15.96 3.50
CA VAL A 470 -15.18 -16.48 3.18
C VAL A 470 -14.47 -16.97 4.45
N ALA A 471 -14.57 -16.22 5.55
CA ALA A 471 -13.98 -16.59 6.84
C ALA A 471 -14.52 -17.92 7.37
N ARG A 472 -15.85 -18.11 7.32
CA ARG A 472 -16.50 -19.37 7.70
C ARG A 472 -16.00 -20.54 6.83
N LYS A 473 -15.90 -20.37 5.51
CA LYS A 473 -15.41 -21.41 4.60
C LYS A 473 -13.91 -21.69 4.77
N ALA A 474 -13.13 -20.68 5.17
CA ALA A 474 -11.70 -20.81 5.45
C ALA A 474 -11.40 -21.35 6.86
N ASN A 475 -12.43 -21.51 7.72
CA ASN A 475 -12.29 -21.81 9.15
C ASN A 475 -11.32 -20.82 9.85
N ARG A 476 -11.54 -19.52 9.64
CA ARG A 476 -10.75 -18.42 10.22
C ARG A 476 -11.64 -17.40 10.92
N GLY A 477 -11.11 -16.73 11.94
CA GLY A 477 -11.73 -15.54 12.49
C GLY A 477 -11.71 -14.38 11.50
N TYR A 478 -12.59 -13.41 11.68
CA TYR A 478 -12.60 -12.19 10.91
C TYR A 478 -12.89 -10.97 11.77
N LYS A 479 -12.47 -9.80 11.30
CA LYS A 479 -12.83 -8.47 11.82
C LYS A 479 -13.16 -7.59 10.61
N ILE A 480 -14.19 -6.75 10.72
CA ILE A 480 -14.49 -5.71 9.72
C ILE A 480 -14.03 -4.38 10.29
N ALA A 481 -13.34 -3.58 9.50
CA ALA A 481 -12.89 -2.27 9.91
C ALA A 481 -14.10 -1.36 10.17
N GLU A 482 -14.00 -0.52 11.19
CA GLU A 482 -14.97 0.55 11.41
C GLU A 482 -14.87 1.53 10.23
N HIS A 483 -16.01 2.05 9.76
CA HIS A 483 -16.08 2.87 8.56
C HIS A 483 -15.44 2.21 7.32
N ALA A 484 -15.65 0.90 7.15
CA ALA A 484 -15.04 0.10 6.07
C ALA A 484 -15.29 0.71 4.69
N GLU A 485 -16.41 1.39 4.47
CA GLU A 485 -16.79 2.02 3.20
C GLU A 485 -15.92 3.21 2.79
N VAL A 486 -15.26 3.87 3.75
CA VAL A 486 -14.33 4.99 3.55
C VAL A 486 -12.93 4.72 4.09
N ILE A 487 -12.61 3.45 4.34
CA ILE A 487 -11.34 3.03 4.96
C ILE A 487 -10.11 3.53 4.20
N SER A 488 -10.19 3.60 2.87
CA SER A 488 -9.12 4.13 2.02
C SER A 488 -8.88 5.62 2.27
N SER A 489 -9.95 6.43 2.33
CA SER A 489 -9.82 7.86 2.62
C SER A 489 -9.28 8.13 4.03
N ILE A 490 -9.70 7.31 5.02
CA ILE A 490 -9.13 7.34 6.37
C ILE A 490 -7.63 7.01 6.33
N GLY A 491 -7.26 5.97 5.61
CA GLY A 491 -5.87 5.57 5.46
C GLY A 491 -5.00 6.64 4.82
N VAL A 492 -5.53 7.33 3.81
CA VAL A 492 -4.85 8.47 3.18
C VAL A 492 -4.67 9.63 4.16
N ALA A 493 -5.73 10.01 4.91
CA ALA A 493 -5.67 11.11 5.89
C ALA A 493 -4.64 10.87 6.99
N THR A 494 -4.43 9.60 7.36
CA THR A 494 -3.61 9.17 8.50
C THR A 494 -2.28 8.53 8.11
N ALA A 495 -1.97 8.48 6.81
CA ALA A 495 -0.74 7.87 6.31
C ALA A 495 0.52 8.59 6.82
N MET A 496 1.60 7.82 6.94
CA MET A 496 2.91 8.29 7.34
C MET A 496 3.80 8.54 6.14
N ILE A 497 4.81 9.39 6.31
CA ILE A 497 5.92 9.45 5.37
C ILE A 497 6.66 8.12 5.44
N ARG A 498 6.90 7.53 4.27
CA ARG A 498 7.74 6.35 4.10
C ARG A 498 8.77 6.64 3.02
N GLU A 499 10.02 6.60 3.39
CA GLU A 499 11.14 6.76 2.45
C GLU A 499 12.00 5.51 2.47
N GLU A 500 12.43 5.12 1.29
CA GLU A 500 13.26 3.92 1.11
C GLU A 500 14.37 4.21 0.11
N ARG A 501 15.55 3.66 0.39
CA ARG A 501 16.67 3.59 -0.53
C ARG A 501 17.21 2.18 -0.60
N GLU A 502 17.56 1.79 -1.80
CA GLU A 502 18.22 0.53 -2.08
C GLU A 502 19.55 0.80 -2.76
N LYS A 503 20.57 0.07 -2.35
CA LYS A 503 21.90 0.14 -2.95
C LYS A 503 22.43 -1.27 -3.15
N THR A 504 22.94 -1.56 -4.34
CA THR A 504 23.66 -2.81 -4.59
C THR A 504 25.04 -2.70 -3.96
N VAL A 505 25.30 -3.55 -2.97
CA VAL A 505 26.58 -3.60 -2.26
C VAL A 505 26.83 -5.04 -1.81
N ASN A 506 28.06 -5.49 -1.95
CA ASN A 506 28.43 -6.83 -1.51
C ASN A 506 28.98 -6.77 -0.08
N ASN A 507 28.31 -7.45 0.87
CA ASN A 507 28.66 -7.42 2.30
C ASN A 507 28.79 -6.00 2.85
N PRO A 508 27.69 -5.26 3.06
CA PRO A 508 27.71 -3.86 3.46
C PRO A 508 28.47 -3.66 4.77
N THR A 509 29.30 -2.62 4.81
CA THR A 509 29.99 -2.21 6.04
C THR A 509 29.07 -1.42 6.97
N ALA A 510 29.50 -1.25 8.22
CA ALA A 510 28.77 -0.42 9.19
C ALA A 510 28.68 1.04 8.71
N GLU A 511 29.75 1.56 8.10
CA GLU A 511 29.83 2.91 7.55
C GLU A 511 28.85 3.10 6.37
N GLU A 512 28.80 2.17 5.42
CA GLU A 512 27.87 2.20 4.29
C GLU A 512 26.44 2.14 4.76
N THR A 513 26.13 1.25 5.71
CA THR A 513 24.79 1.14 6.31
C THR A 513 24.40 2.42 7.04
N SER A 514 25.27 2.97 7.89
CA SER A 514 25.03 4.22 8.62
C SER A 514 24.90 5.41 7.68
N SER A 515 25.68 5.46 6.61
CA SER A 515 25.57 6.52 5.59
C SER A 515 24.22 6.51 4.90
N LEU A 516 23.77 5.32 4.48
CA LEU A 516 22.47 5.18 3.81
C LEU A 516 21.30 5.45 4.78
N MET A 517 21.41 5.06 6.05
CA MET A 517 20.43 5.39 7.09
C MET A 517 20.29 6.90 7.27
N LYS A 518 21.41 7.66 7.35
CA LYS A 518 21.41 9.12 7.48
C LYS A 518 20.81 9.79 6.25
N GLU A 519 21.09 9.26 5.05
CA GLU A 519 20.50 9.77 3.82
C GLU A 519 18.97 9.62 3.83
N VAL A 520 18.46 8.43 4.15
CA VAL A 520 17.03 8.14 4.20
C VAL A 520 16.33 8.96 5.30
N GLU A 521 16.95 9.10 6.47
CA GLU A 521 16.49 9.95 7.57
C GLU A 521 16.35 11.40 7.11
N LYS A 522 17.40 11.97 6.50
CA LYS A 522 17.39 13.33 5.99
C LYS A 522 16.29 13.57 4.95
N VAL A 523 16.10 12.62 4.04
CA VAL A 523 15.04 12.71 3.02
C VAL A 523 13.66 12.63 3.65
N ALA A 524 13.43 11.73 4.61
CA ALA A 524 12.16 11.64 5.32
C ALA A 524 11.82 12.95 6.06
N ILE A 525 12.79 13.53 6.77
CA ILE A 525 12.63 14.82 7.46
C ILE A 525 12.34 15.96 6.48
N SER A 526 13.07 16.02 5.35
CA SER A 526 12.84 17.05 4.34
C SER A 526 11.45 17.00 3.70
N LYS A 527 10.80 15.84 3.75
CA LYS A 527 9.41 15.63 3.29
C LYS A 527 8.37 15.85 4.39
N GLY A 528 8.80 16.28 5.59
CA GLY A 528 7.93 16.66 6.69
C GLY A 528 7.79 15.61 7.79
N ALA A 529 8.57 14.53 7.79
CA ALA A 529 8.59 13.61 8.91
C ALA A 529 9.21 14.27 10.15
N LEU A 530 8.55 14.10 11.30
CA LEU A 530 9.10 14.55 12.58
C LEU A 530 10.27 13.66 12.99
N PRO A 531 11.46 14.22 13.31
CA PRO A 531 12.64 13.44 13.67
C PRO A 531 12.39 12.45 14.82
N GLU A 532 11.63 12.87 15.83
CA GLU A 532 11.28 12.07 16.99
C GLU A 532 10.30 10.93 16.71
N SER A 533 9.61 10.95 15.57
CA SER A 533 8.67 9.90 15.17
C SER A 533 9.29 8.83 14.28
N LEU A 534 10.56 9.02 13.88
CA LEU A 534 11.20 8.18 12.89
C LEU A 534 11.47 6.76 13.41
N THR A 535 11.15 5.78 12.58
CA THR A 535 11.60 4.40 12.70
C THR A 535 12.44 4.08 11.48
N ILE A 536 13.71 3.77 11.68
CA ILE A 536 14.66 3.46 10.59
C ILE A 536 15.03 1.99 10.65
N GLN A 537 14.92 1.31 9.52
CA GLN A 537 15.20 -0.12 9.39
C GLN A 537 16.18 -0.36 8.27
N SER A 538 17.13 -1.25 8.49
CA SER A 538 18.02 -1.75 7.46
C SER A 538 17.84 -3.25 7.26
N GLU A 539 17.91 -3.69 6.02
CA GLU A 539 17.82 -5.08 5.61
C GLU A 539 18.89 -5.36 4.56
N TYR A 540 19.63 -6.46 4.70
CA TYR A 540 20.52 -6.94 3.66
C TYR A 540 19.99 -8.23 3.05
N ILE A 541 19.75 -8.22 1.74
CA ILE A 541 19.27 -9.36 0.97
C ILE A 541 20.47 -9.95 0.23
N SER A 542 21.10 -10.93 0.84
CA SER A 542 22.37 -11.52 0.39
C SER A 542 22.29 -12.09 -1.02
N GLU A 543 21.17 -12.74 -1.39
CA GLU A 543 20.95 -13.35 -2.70
C GLU A 543 20.97 -12.33 -3.85
N ARG A 544 20.81 -11.05 -3.52
CA ARG A 544 20.78 -9.94 -4.48
C ARG A 544 21.89 -8.91 -4.26
N SER A 545 22.76 -9.14 -3.26
CA SER A 545 23.73 -8.15 -2.79
C SER A 545 23.09 -6.76 -2.60
N LEU A 546 21.93 -6.71 -1.94
CA LEU A 546 21.09 -5.53 -1.85
C LEU A 546 20.95 -5.05 -0.40
N LEU A 547 21.50 -3.87 -0.11
CA LEU A 547 21.24 -3.15 1.13
C LEU A 547 20.00 -2.26 0.92
N ARG A 548 19.01 -2.43 1.78
CA ARG A 548 17.77 -1.64 1.83
C ARG A 548 17.67 -0.91 3.15
N VAL A 549 17.37 0.37 3.10
CA VAL A 549 17.03 1.17 4.28
C VAL A 549 15.68 1.83 4.08
N THR A 550 14.82 1.71 5.08
CA THR A 550 13.47 2.29 5.07
C THR A 550 13.28 3.13 6.33
N ALA A 551 12.80 4.36 6.19
CA ALA A 551 12.35 5.20 7.28
C ALA A 551 10.83 5.38 7.21
N TYR A 552 10.19 5.33 8.37
CA TYR A 552 8.77 5.66 8.58
C TYR A 552 8.70 6.80 9.58
N GLY A 553 7.91 7.84 9.30
CA GLY A 553 7.76 8.98 10.20
C GLY A 553 6.38 9.64 10.09
N ASN A 554 5.88 10.13 11.22
CA ASN A 554 4.65 10.91 11.27
C ASN A 554 4.93 12.36 10.85
N ILE A 555 3.93 13.03 10.28
CA ILE A 555 4.01 14.47 9.95
C ILE A 555 3.74 15.33 11.18
N SER A 556 2.95 14.84 12.14
CA SER A 556 2.79 15.46 13.46
C SER A 556 2.80 14.39 14.54
N LEU A 557 3.15 14.80 15.78
CA LEU A 557 3.17 13.87 16.93
C LEU A 557 1.80 13.27 17.25
N ASP A 558 0.73 13.97 16.87
CA ASP A 558 -0.65 13.60 17.21
C ASP A 558 -1.28 12.56 16.28
N ILE A 559 -0.70 12.29 15.10
CA ILE A 559 -1.27 11.30 14.14
C ILE A 559 -1.35 9.89 14.74
N GLY A 560 -0.43 9.60 15.66
CA GLY A 560 -0.43 8.34 16.38
C GLY A 560 -1.52 8.24 17.44
N THR A 561 -2.09 9.37 17.84
CA THR A 561 -2.92 9.50 19.05
C THR A 561 -4.40 9.73 18.73
N ALA A 562 -4.71 10.15 17.51
CA ALA A 562 -6.00 10.69 17.14
C ALA A 562 -7.21 9.75 17.35
N ASN A 563 -7.04 8.42 17.34
CA ASN A 563 -8.09 7.44 17.63
C ASN A 563 -7.71 6.43 18.74
N ALA A 564 -6.57 6.62 19.37
CA ALA A 564 -6.14 5.68 20.38
C ALA A 564 -5.95 6.46 21.69
N LYS A 565 -6.90 6.32 22.62
CA LYS A 565 -6.63 6.53 24.01
C LYS A 565 -5.32 5.83 24.33
N GLU A 566 -4.38 6.52 24.98
CA GLU A 566 -3.22 5.84 25.54
C GLU A 566 -3.72 4.68 26.38
N ILE A 567 -3.22 3.50 26.04
CA ILE A 567 -3.56 2.32 26.83
C ILE A 567 -2.79 2.37 28.13
N ASP A 568 -3.46 1.99 29.21
CA ASP A 568 -2.77 1.84 30.48
C ASP A 568 -1.95 0.53 30.52
N ASP A 569 -1.24 0.31 31.61
CA ASP A 569 -0.38 -0.85 31.79
C ASP A 569 -1.14 -2.16 31.73
N GLU A 570 -2.37 -2.20 32.23
CA GLU A 570 -3.18 -3.42 32.25
C GLU A 570 -3.75 -3.71 30.86
N GLU A 571 -4.24 -2.70 30.16
CA GLU A 571 -4.67 -2.79 28.77
C GLU A 571 -3.50 -3.26 27.87
N ALA A 572 -2.29 -2.70 28.07
CA ALA A 572 -1.09 -3.10 27.33
C ALA A 572 -0.70 -4.56 27.63
N ARG A 573 -0.83 -4.99 28.88
CA ARG A 573 -0.58 -6.37 29.31
C ARG A 573 -1.57 -7.35 28.70
N VAL A 574 -2.87 -7.03 28.75
CA VAL A 574 -3.93 -7.86 28.13
C VAL A 574 -3.66 -8.01 26.64
N LEU A 575 -3.39 -6.92 25.95
CA LEU A 575 -3.06 -6.93 24.52
C LEU A 575 -1.82 -7.78 24.24
N ALA A 576 -0.78 -7.67 25.05
CA ALA A 576 0.42 -8.48 24.91
C ALA A 576 0.15 -9.97 25.15
N CYS A 577 -0.72 -10.33 26.11
CA CYS A 577 -1.19 -11.70 26.32
C CYS A 577 -1.89 -12.27 25.08
N GLU A 578 -2.82 -11.51 24.51
CA GLU A 578 -3.52 -11.89 23.28
C GLU A 578 -2.56 -12.12 22.11
N LEU A 579 -1.61 -11.21 21.94
CA LEU A 579 -0.62 -11.27 20.85
C LEU A 579 0.35 -12.44 20.98
N PHE A 580 0.73 -12.80 22.21
CA PHE A 580 1.55 -14.00 22.45
C PHE A 580 0.72 -15.30 22.45
N GLY A 581 -0.63 -15.20 22.54
CA GLY A 581 -1.54 -16.34 22.63
C GLY A 581 -1.39 -17.10 23.96
N ILE A 582 -1.23 -16.37 25.06
CA ILE A 582 -1.07 -16.91 26.43
C ILE A 582 -1.97 -16.13 27.39
N ASN A 583 -2.42 -16.81 28.44
CA ASN A 583 -3.32 -16.20 29.44
C ASN A 583 -2.58 -15.50 30.59
N ASP A 584 -1.33 -15.87 30.84
CA ASP A 584 -0.47 -15.28 31.87
C ASP A 584 1.03 -15.59 31.64
N GLY A 585 1.93 -14.99 32.45
CA GLY A 585 3.38 -15.25 32.34
C GLY A 585 4.14 -14.19 31.55
N ILE A 586 3.53 -13.06 31.24
CA ILE A 586 4.19 -11.90 30.62
C ILE A 586 4.87 -11.07 31.70
N ARG A 587 6.13 -10.70 31.46
CA ARG A 587 6.86 -9.75 32.27
C ARG A 587 7.02 -8.43 31.51
N ARG A 588 6.66 -7.31 32.15
CA ARG A 588 7.13 -6.00 31.71
C ARG A 588 8.62 -5.89 32.07
N ILE A 589 9.47 -5.64 31.06
CA ILE A 589 10.91 -5.64 31.24
C ILE A 589 11.44 -4.27 31.66
N PHE A 590 10.89 -3.22 31.03
CA PHE A 590 11.36 -1.86 31.25
C PHE A 590 10.26 -0.85 30.93
N ASP A 591 10.24 0.26 31.68
CA ASP A 591 9.33 1.36 31.43
C ASP A 591 10.03 2.47 30.67
N MET A 592 9.82 2.52 29.39
CA MET A 592 10.24 3.63 28.55
C MET A 592 9.09 4.62 28.40
N LYS A 593 9.40 5.91 28.39
CA LYS A 593 8.38 6.96 28.25
C LYS A 593 7.41 6.72 27.10
N ASN A 594 7.88 6.14 26.00
CA ASN A 594 7.12 6.01 24.73
C ASN A 594 6.73 4.57 24.39
N TYR A 595 7.22 3.56 25.13
CA TYR A 595 7.02 2.15 24.80
C TYR A 595 6.71 1.30 26.02
N TYR A 596 5.87 0.28 25.82
CA TYR A 596 5.73 -0.88 26.68
C TYR A 596 6.59 -2.00 26.11
N VAL A 597 7.51 -2.51 26.89
CA VAL A 597 8.40 -3.61 26.48
C VAL A 597 8.09 -4.84 27.31
N PHE A 598 7.52 -5.85 26.68
CA PHE A 598 7.12 -7.10 27.30
C PHE A 598 8.00 -8.25 26.84
N ALA A 599 8.25 -9.19 27.76
CA ALA A 599 8.88 -10.46 27.43
C ALA A 599 8.09 -11.63 28.01
N CYS A 600 8.06 -12.71 27.27
CA CYS A 600 7.41 -13.96 27.62
C CYS A 600 8.35 -15.14 27.39
N GLU A 601 8.42 -16.08 28.36
CA GLU A 601 9.12 -17.34 28.18
C GLU A 601 8.20 -18.38 27.55
N ILE A 602 8.42 -18.73 26.29
CA ILE A 602 7.62 -19.76 25.60
C ILE A 602 8.26 -21.13 25.81
N HIS A 603 7.64 -21.95 26.64
CA HIS A 603 8.05 -23.34 26.85
C HIS A 603 7.56 -24.22 25.67
N LYS A 604 8.38 -24.40 24.63
CA LYS A 604 8.12 -25.48 23.66
C LYS A 604 8.63 -26.81 24.23
N LYS A 605 7.73 -27.71 24.60
CA LYS A 605 8.05 -29.12 24.87
C LYS A 605 8.51 -29.78 23.56
N LYS A 606 9.83 -29.78 23.28
CA LYS A 606 10.45 -30.77 22.38
C LYS A 606 11.16 -31.80 23.25
N LEU A 607 10.88 -33.08 22.96
CA LEU A 607 11.52 -34.22 23.63
C LEU A 607 13.03 -33.96 23.87
N PHE A 608 13.46 -33.93 25.12
CA PHE A 608 14.86 -33.92 25.59
C PHE A 608 15.68 -32.63 25.68
N LEU A 609 15.19 -31.42 25.29
CA LEU A 609 15.96 -30.19 25.53
C LEU A 609 15.03 -29.04 25.97
N LYS A 610 15.18 -28.59 27.23
CA LYS A 610 14.58 -27.35 27.74
C LYS A 610 15.41 -26.15 27.27
N SER A 611 15.10 -25.54 26.13
CA SER A 611 15.63 -24.21 25.82
C SER A 611 14.62 -23.16 26.29
N ARG A 612 15.02 -22.27 27.19
CA ARG A 612 14.25 -21.08 27.56
C ARG A 612 14.38 -20.08 26.43
N LYS A 613 13.34 -19.97 25.61
CA LYS A 613 13.27 -18.98 24.53
C LYS A 613 12.41 -17.84 24.99
N GLN A 614 12.96 -16.63 24.99
CA GLN A 614 12.25 -15.41 25.37
C GLN A 614 11.74 -14.72 24.09
N SER A 615 10.42 -14.51 24.00
CA SER A 615 9.83 -13.65 22.98
C SER A 615 9.66 -12.25 23.54
N ILE A 616 10.00 -11.23 22.74
CA ILE A 616 9.97 -9.81 23.11
C ILE A 616 8.96 -9.11 22.23
N LEU A 617 8.12 -8.28 22.82
CA LEU A 617 7.12 -7.45 22.19
C LEU A 617 7.30 -6.01 22.64
N VAL A 618 7.38 -5.08 21.69
CA VAL A 618 7.41 -3.64 21.92
C VAL A 618 6.12 -3.04 21.39
N LEU A 619 5.34 -2.45 22.28
CA LEU A 619 4.15 -1.68 21.96
C LEU A 619 4.41 -0.20 22.20
N ASP A 620 3.87 0.68 21.36
CA ASP A 620 3.80 2.09 21.71
C ASP A 620 2.69 2.36 22.74
N ARG A 621 2.58 3.59 23.25
CA ARG A 621 1.58 3.96 24.28
C ARG A 621 0.13 3.80 23.82
N TYR A 622 -0.09 3.60 22.53
CA TYR A 622 -1.42 3.38 21.92
C TYR A 622 -1.70 1.90 21.61
N GLY A 623 -0.82 0.98 22.07
CA GLY A 623 -0.96 -0.46 21.87
C GLY A 623 -0.60 -0.94 20.46
N ARG A 624 0.11 -0.13 19.66
CA ARG A 624 0.59 -0.58 18.35
C ARG A 624 1.87 -1.38 18.49
N ILE A 625 1.97 -2.45 17.73
CA ILE A 625 3.17 -3.27 17.70
C ILE A 625 4.25 -2.53 16.91
N ARG A 626 5.35 -2.20 17.60
CA ARG A 626 6.51 -1.56 16.98
C ARG A 626 7.60 -2.56 16.63
N LEU A 627 7.74 -3.61 17.45
CA LEU A 627 8.70 -4.68 17.26
C LEU A 627 8.22 -5.97 17.91
N SER A 628 8.45 -7.11 17.26
CA SER A 628 8.22 -8.43 17.85
C SER A 628 9.36 -9.36 17.44
N ILE A 629 10.02 -9.95 18.45
CA ILE A 629 11.21 -10.80 18.26
C ILE A 629 10.99 -12.13 18.99
N GLU A 630 11.12 -13.23 18.27
CA GLU A 630 11.26 -14.55 18.85
C GLU A 630 12.75 -14.86 19.13
N ASN A 631 13.06 -15.46 20.28
CA ASN A 631 14.41 -15.76 20.75
C ASN A 631 15.29 -14.51 20.96
N GLY A 632 14.73 -13.53 21.68
CA GLY A 632 15.41 -12.27 21.96
C GLY A 632 16.16 -12.29 23.30
N ILE A 633 17.23 -11.48 23.36
CA ILE A 633 17.87 -11.00 24.58
C ILE A 633 17.68 -9.50 24.66
N ILE A 634 17.45 -8.97 25.85
CA ILE A 634 17.17 -7.54 26.05
C ILE A 634 18.10 -6.95 27.12
N TYR A 635 18.62 -5.77 26.84
CA TYR A 635 19.37 -4.93 27.75
C TYR A 635 18.75 -3.54 27.79
N SER A 636 18.37 -3.07 28.97
CA SER A 636 17.75 -1.75 29.16
C SER A 636 18.44 -0.95 30.27
N GLY A 637 18.42 0.37 30.16
CA GLY A 637 18.96 1.32 31.11
C GLY A 637 19.67 2.49 30.45
N LEU A 638 20.53 3.21 31.20
CA LEU A 638 21.33 4.29 30.63
C LEU A 638 22.27 3.73 29.55
N ALA A 639 22.42 4.47 28.44
CA ALA A 639 23.16 4.04 27.25
C ALA A 639 24.55 3.49 27.56
N GLN A 640 25.30 4.15 28.47
CA GLN A 640 26.63 3.70 28.91
C GLN A 640 26.59 2.32 29.61
N HIS A 641 25.59 2.07 30.46
CA HIS A 641 25.42 0.80 31.14
C HIS A 641 25.02 -0.32 30.17
N VAL A 642 24.14 0.01 29.22
CA VAL A 642 23.69 -0.93 28.18
C VAL A 642 24.85 -1.29 27.28
N MET A 643 25.70 -0.32 26.90
CA MET A 643 26.89 -0.54 26.09
C MET A 643 27.84 -1.54 26.74
N ASN A 644 28.15 -1.38 28.02
CA ASN A 644 29.05 -2.28 28.76
C ASN A 644 28.51 -3.73 28.82
N LYS A 645 27.19 -3.89 29.07
CA LYS A 645 26.53 -5.21 29.05
C LYS A 645 26.52 -5.86 27.68
N PHE A 646 26.28 -5.06 26.65
CA PHE A 646 26.27 -5.50 25.26
C PHE A 646 27.64 -5.95 24.79
N GLU A 647 28.68 -5.19 25.08
CA GLU A 647 30.08 -5.58 24.80
C GLU A 647 30.49 -6.89 25.47
N ARG A 648 30.18 -7.03 26.76
CA ARG A 648 30.45 -8.24 27.51
C ARG A 648 29.78 -9.47 26.88
N PHE A 649 28.49 -9.34 26.54
CA PHE A 649 27.78 -10.42 25.86
C PHE A 649 28.41 -10.80 24.52
N PHE A 650 28.78 -9.79 23.70
CA PHE A 650 29.44 -10.04 22.42
C PHE A 650 30.78 -10.74 22.56
N ASN A 651 31.56 -10.35 23.54
CA ASN A 651 32.86 -11.00 23.83
C ASN A 651 32.67 -12.45 24.31
N GLU A 652 31.70 -12.71 25.20
CA GLU A 652 31.36 -14.06 25.64
C GLU A 652 30.86 -14.96 24.49
N CYS A 653 30.07 -14.40 23.55
CA CYS A 653 29.64 -15.14 22.37
C CYS A 653 30.78 -15.46 21.41
N ARG A 654 31.76 -14.56 21.25
CA ARG A 654 32.94 -14.76 20.38
C ARG A 654 33.86 -15.85 20.90
N ASP A 655 34.03 -15.92 22.21
CA ASP A 655 34.95 -16.89 22.84
C ASP A 655 34.38 -18.33 22.89
N GLY A 656 33.05 -18.49 22.71
CA GLY A 656 32.35 -19.78 22.79
C GLY A 656 31.94 -20.44 21.47
N ARG A 657 32.06 -19.78 20.33
CA ARG A 657 31.55 -20.27 19.04
C ARG A 657 32.67 -20.65 18.06
N LYS A 658 32.58 -21.86 17.54
CA LYS A 658 33.34 -22.31 16.36
C LYS A 658 32.81 -21.60 15.11
N SER A 659 33.71 -21.00 14.35
CA SER A 659 33.66 -20.35 13.05
C SER A 659 32.47 -20.71 12.10
N ASN A 660 31.30 -20.12 12.26
CA ASN A 660 30.29 -19.91 11.23
C ASN A 660 29.23 -18.93 11.78
N ASP A 661 29.66 -17.71 12.07
CA ASP A 661 28.87 -16.76 12.85
C ASP A 661 28.04 -15.86 11.97
N LEU A 662 26.75 -16.18 11.86
CA LEU A 662 25.72 -15.17 11.53
C LEU A 662 25.69 -14.15 12.68
N ALA A 663 25.89 -12.88 12.36
CA ALA A 663 25.76 -11.78 13.32
C ALA A 663 24.34 -11.76 13.89
N PRO A 664 24.16 -11.49 15.21
CA PRO A 664 22.83 -11.33 15.77
C PRO A 664 22.15 -10.09 15.16
N GLN A 665 20.85 -10.20 14.92
CA GLN A 665 20.06 -9.03 14.54
C GLN A 665 19.87 -8.13 15.76
N VAL A 666 20.21 -6.86 15.64
CA VAL A 666 20.17 -5.92 16.77
C VAL A 666 19.26 -4.75 16.47
N HIS A 667 18.41 -4.44 17.45
CA HIS A 667 17.53 -3.28 17.44
C HIS A 667 17.82 -2.38 18.64
N ILE A 668 17.89 -1.07 18.43
CA ILE A 668 18.04 -0.07 19.49
C ILE A 668 16.76 0.76 19.58
N LEU A 669 16.23 0.89 20.78
CA LEU A 669 15.16 1.84 21.10
C LEU A 669 15.80 2.99 21.88
N ASP A 670 15.72 4.22 21.33
CA ASP A 670 16.17 5.46 21.96
C ASP A 670 15.05 6.51 21.87
N GLY A 671 14.45 6.85 22.98
CA GLY A 671 13.28 7.73 23.03
C GLY A 671 12.11 7.15 22.23
N THR A 672 11.75 7.81 21.13
CA THR A 672 10.71 7.35 20.17
C THR A 672 11.30 6.65 18.95
N LYS A 673 12.61 6.68 18.79
CA LYS A 673 13.34 6.16 17.64
C LYS A 673 13.61 4.66 17.79
N ILE A 674 13.41 3.90 16.72
CA ILE A 674 13.81 2.49 16.64
C ILE A 674 14.79 2.35 15.49
N ILE A 675 15.99 1.86 15.78
CA ILE A 675 17.07 1.65 14.81
C ILE A 675 17.34 0.16 14.70
N ASP A 676 17.34 -0.35 13.47
CA ASP A 676 17.51 -1.76 13.16
C ASP A 676 18.83 -1.98 12.39
N PHE A 677 19.74 -2.73 12.98
CA PHE A 677 21.01 -3.14 12.38
C PHE A 677 21.02 -4.57 11.84
N SER A 678 19.85 -5.13 11.53
CA SER A 678 19.72 -6.49 10.99
C SER A 678 20.40 -6.71 9.62
N SER A 679 20.78 -5.62 8.94
CA SER A 679 21.55 -5.68 7.67
C SER A 679 23.02 -6.06 7.83
N LEU A 680 23.59 -5.91 9.02
CA LEU A 680 24.99 -6.19 9.24
C LEU A 680 25.21 -7.70 9.44
N THR A 681 26.13 -8.27 8.68
CA THR A 681 26.37 -9.71 8.63
C THR A 681 27.58 -10.14 9.47
N SER A 682 28.39 -9.19 9.93
CA SER A 682 29.57 -9.44 10.77
C SER A 682 29.33 -8.98 12.20
N SER A 683 29.66 -9.84 13.17
CA SER A 683 29.57 -9.50 14.59
C SER A 683 30.40 -8.28 14.98
N GLU A 684 31.56 -8.07 14.36
CA GLU A 684 32.40 -6.90 14.60
C GLU A 684 31.74 -5.60 14.10
N GLN A 685 31.13 -5.64 12.91
CA GLN A 685 30.41 -4.49 12.36
C GLN A 685 29.18 -4.14 13.19
N VAL A 686 28.42 -5.12 13.65
CA VAL A 686 27.28 -4.92 14.56
C VAL A 686 27.76 -4.25 15.86
N LEU A 687 28.83 -4.76 16.46
CA LEU A 687 29.38 -4.19 17.69
C LEU A 687 29.79 -2.72 17.49
N LYS A 688 30.47 -2.41 16.37
CA LYS A 688 30.90 -1.05 16.04
C LYS A 688 29.70 -0.11 15.86
N ALA A 689 28.72 -0.50 15.03
CA ALA A 689 27.54 0.31 14.74
C ALA A 689 26.70 0.61 15.99
N VAL A 690 26.46 -0.42 16.81
CA VAL A 690 25.72 -0.29 18.07
C VAL A 690 26.44 0.62 19.06
N LYS A 691 27.77 0.49 19.20
CA LYS A 691 28.57 1.39 20.05
C LYS A 691 28.46 2.84 19.60
N GLU A 692 28.63 3.11 18.31
CA GLU A 692 28.53 4.46 17.77
C GLU A 692 27.17 5.09 18.06
N GLU A 693 26.08 4.32 17.96
CA GLU A 693 24.74 4.83 18.23
C GLU A 693 24.50 5.05 19.73
N LEU A 694 24.94 4.13 20.58
CA LEU A 694 24.83 4.28 22.05
C LEU A 694 25.66 5.46 22.58
N ILE A 695 26.81 5.76 21.97
CA ILE A 695 27.60 6.97 22.30
C ILE A 695 26.80 8.23 21.97
N LYS A 696 26.11 8.28 20.82
CA LYS A 696 25.26 9.42 20.45
C LYS A 696 24.06 9.59 21.39
N SER A 697 23.50 8.49 21.89
CA SER A 697 22.41 8.52 22.87
C SER A 697 22.83 9.12 24.23
N GLY A 698 24.13 9.19 24.54
CA GLY A 698 24.67 9.87 25.70
C GLY A 698 24.10 9.37 27.03
N ASN A 699 23.38 10.24 27.73
CA ASN A 699 22.74 9.93 29.02
C ASN A 699 21.30 9.46 28.90
N ASN A 700 20.80 9.19 27.68
CA ASN A 700 19.44 8.69 27.50
C ASN A 700 19.29 7.25 28.03
N GLU A 701 18.07 6.95 28.42
CA GLU A 701 17.63 5.58 28.65
C GLU A 701 17.35 4.90 27.30
N VAL A 702 18.01 3.78 27.08
CA VAL A 702 17.92 3.02 25.83
C VAL A 702 17.60 1.56 26.11
N THR A 703 17.06 0.89 25.12
CA THR A 703 16.87 -0.57 25.13
C THR A 703 17.49 -1.17 23.88
N VAL A 704 18.39 -2.13 24.07
CA VAL A 704 18.98 -2.94 23.01
C VAL A 704 18.37 -4.33 23.03
N ILE A 705 17.82 -4.75 21.91
CA ILE A 705 17.18 -6.05 21.72
C ILE A 705 17.98 -6.83 20.66
N LEU A 706 18.41 -8.02 21.03
CA LEU A 706 19.13 -8.92 20.14
C LEU A 706 18.25 -10.12 19.80
N LYS A 707 18.24 -10.51 18.53
CA LYS A 707 17.70 -11.80 18.08
C LYS A 707 18.86 -12.73 17.78
N ILE A 708 18.87 -13.89 18.41
CA ILE A 708 19.92 -14.90 18.29
C ILE A 708 19.50 -15.99 17.31
#